data_2b958fb47ed1c36205fdb44e1060e495
#
_entry.id   2b958fb47ed1c36205fdb44e1060e495
#
_cell.length_a   1.000
_cell.length_b   1.000
_cell.length_c   1.000
_cell.angle_alpha   90.00
_cell.angle_beta   90.00
_cell.angle_gamma   90.00
#
_symmetry.space_group_name_H-M   'P 1'
#
loop_
_entity.id
_entity.type
_entity.pdbx_description
1 polymer ?
#
loop_
_entity_poly.entity_id
_entity_poly.type
_entity_poly.pdbx_seq_one_letter_code
_entity_poly.pdbx_strand_id
1 'polypeptide(L)'
;MITGKYLHYYKELLQVIPKERLLHDALSTLAFGTDASFYRLIPKLVVKVQNEDELRLAVAKAFEAAIPVTFRAAGTSLSGQAISDSVLIVATHGWQDHQILDQGKKIRLQTGIRGYKANNYLAKYGRKIGPDPASIDSAMIGGIAANNASGMCCGTSENSYKTVADIRVVLADGTVFDTANPSEAIRNSHMLKQLLTELEKMAAEVKSNQTLFDRIQKKFKIKNTTGYSLNALTDYSDGTEILKHLMIGSEGTLGFISDITYNTVVELPEKALALIIYPDIESACNAVIILKKKNVSAVEIMDRAALKSVEETKGAPEYLKTLPDKSCGLLVETKSLTKQGINENISQITDGIKLIETLLPINFSHDSKEQANLWKIRKETFPTVAGMRKSGTTPIIEDICFPIDRLAEGTLELQSLFAKHHYTEAVIFGHSLEGNLHFVFNQDFGHDSEVKRYSAFMDDIAKMVVEKYDGSLKAEHGTGRNMAPYVEMEWGAQAYSLMKRIKELFDPKGILNPGVILNNDKEIHLKNLKPIPSTRETVDKCMECGFCEPVCVSEGFTLSPRQRIVAFKEMERLRVTGEEPHRAAEIQKEYSFAGLDTCATDSLCYIKCPLXXXXXXXXXXXITQGCSPERGFLVL
;
A
#
# COMPACT_ATOMS: atom_id res chain seq x y z
N MET A 1 -30.30 5.45 -3.40
CA MET A 1 -31.26 4.48 -2.83
C MET A 1 -30.91 3.09 -3.29
N ILE A 2 -30.84 2.14 -2.36
CA ILE A 2 -30.54 0.75 -2.73
C ILE A 2 -31.83 0.00 -3.03
N THR A 3 -31.74 -0.94 -3.97
CA THR A 3 -32.88 -1.72 -4.43
C THR A 3 -32.45 -3.16 -4.67
N GLY A 4 -33.43 -4.01 -4.99
CA GLY A 4 -33.18 -5.38 -5.41
C GLY A 4 -32.44 -6.20 -4.38
N LYS A 5 -31.42 -6.95 -4.85
CA LYS A 5 -30.67 -7.83 -3.94
C LYS A 5 -29.88 -7.05 -2.89
N TYR A 6 -29.49 -5.82 -3.17
CA TYR A 6 -28.81 -4.98 -2.17
C TYR A 6 -29.74 -4.57 -1.04
N LEU A 7 -31.00 -4.26 -1.36
CA LEU A 7 -31.99 -3.94 -0.34
C LEU A 7 -32.28 -5.15 0.55
N HIS A 8 -32.44 -6.32 -0.05
CA HIS A 8 -32.66 -7.55 0.71
C HIS A 8 -31.47 -7.83 1.64
N TYR A 9 -30.25 -7.72 1.11
CA TYR A 9 -29.02 -7.88 1.89
C TYR A 9 -28.98 -6.89 3.06
N TYR A 10 -29.27 -5.63 2.78
CA TYR A 10 -29.31 -4.59 3.81
C TYR A 10 -30.28 -4.95 4.93
N LYS A 11 -31.49 -5.40 4.57
CA LYS A 11 -32.49 -5.76 5.57
C LYS A 11 -32.06 -6.93 6.43
N GLU A 12 -31.37 -7.90 5.83
CA GLU A 12 -30.85 -9.02 6.60
C GLU A 12 -29.78 -8.56 7.61
N LEU A 13 -28.90 -7.65 7.19
CA LEU A 13 -27.86 -7.15 8.09
C LEU A 13 -28.43 -6.28 9.21
N LEU A 14 -29.54 -5.59 8.96
CA LEU A 14 -30.19 -4.75 9.98
C LEU A 14 -30.62 -5.55 11.19
N GLN A 15 -30.83 -6.85 11.06
CA GLN A 15 -31.22 -7.69 12.19
C GLN A 15 -30.12 -7.78 13.25
N VAL A 16 -28.87 -7.50 12.88
CA VAL A 16 -27.72 -7.64 13.78
C VAL A 16 -26.90 -6.34 13.88
N ILE A 17 -26.80 -5.59 12.79
CA ILE A 17 -25.93 -4.40 12.71
C ILE A 17 -26.81 -3.16 12.70
N PRO A 18 -26.56 -2.18 13.60
CA PRO A 18 -27.36 -0.95 13.61
C PRO A 18 -27.28 -0.20 12.29
N LYS A 19 -28.35 0.50 11.94
CA LYS A 19 -28.40 1.23 10.67
C LYS A 19 -27.30 2.30 10.57
N GLU A 20 -26.83 2.82 11.70
CA GLU A 20 -25.78 3.83 11.72
C GLU A 20 -24.46 3.29 11.17
N ARG A 21 -24.31 1.96 11.09
CA ARG A 21 -23.11 1.34 10.53
C ARG A 21 -23.36 0.67 9.18
N LEU A 22 -24.56 0.92 8.60
CA LEU A 22 -24.92 0.41 7.26
C LEU A 22 -25.24 1.63 6.42
N LEU A 23 -24.24 2.12 5.68
CA LEU A 23 -24.33 3.43 5.05
C LEU A 23 -24.60 3.30 3.54
N HIS A 24 -25.65 3.98 3.08
CA HIS A 24 -25.93 3.99 1.63
C HIS A 24 -26.33 5.37 1.12
N ASP A 25 -26.13 6.41 1.93
CA ASP A 25 -26.37 7.78 1.48
C ASP A 25 -25.24 8.26 0.56
N ALA A 26 -25.52 9.28 -0.21
CA ALA A 26 -24.60 9.76 -1.24
C ALA A 26 -23.26 10.23 -0.66
N LEU A 27 -23.29 10.93 0.48
CA LEU A 27 -22.07 11.45 1.08
C LEU A 27 -21.20 10.32 1.61
N SER A 28 -21.78 9.39 2.38
CA SER A 28 -21.01 8.32 3.01
C SER A 28 -20.39 7.39 1.98
N THR A 29 -21.15 7.03 0.93
CA THR A 29 -20.62 6.14 -0.08
C THR A 29 -19.52 6.82 -0.89
N LEU A 30 -19.67 8.09 -1.17
CA LEU A 30 -18.60 8.87 -1.81
C LEU A 30 -17.34 8.89 -0.93
N ALA A 31 -17.53 9.14 0.37
CA ALA A 31 -16.40 9.21 1.32
C ALA A 31 -15.59 7.93 1.35
N PHE A 32 -16.23 6.79 1.16
CA PHE A 32 -15.55 5.50 1.11
C PHE A 32 -15.22 5.05 -0.31
N GLY A 33 -15.39 5.91 -1.29
CA GLY A 33 -15.09 5.61 -2.68
C GLY A 33 -13.65 5.84 -3.09
N THR A 34 -12.79 6.19 -2.14
CA THR A 34 -11.41 6.56 -2.41
C THR A 34 -10.44 5.72 -1.59
N ASP A 35 -9.22 5.59 -2.10
CA ASP A 35 -8.05 5.12 -1.35
C ASP A 35 -6.88 6.00 -1.80
N ALA A 36 -5.65 5.57 -1.54
CA ALA A 36 -4.49 6.37 -1.92
C ALA A 36 -4.14 6.25 -3.41
N SER A 37 -4.83 5.39 -4.15
CA SER A 37 -4.59 5.22 -5.58
C SER A 37 -5.27 6.32 -6.37
N PHE A 38 -5.09 6.29 -7.69
CA PHE A 38 -5.74 7.27 -8.56
C PHE A 38 -7.04 6.73 -9.17
N TYR A 39 -7.64 5.73 -8.54
CA TYR A 39 -8.93 5.15 -8.95
C TYR A 39 -10.03 5.55 -7.99
N ARG A 40 -11.27 5.54 -8.48
CA ARG A 40 -12.43 5.77 -7.64
C ARG A 40 -13.56 4.83 -8.06
N LEU A 41 -14.12 4.12 -7.06
CA LEU A 41 -15.35 3.35 -7.22
C LEU A 41 -16.22 3.68 -6.03
N ILE A 42 -17.49 3.98 -6.28
CA ILE A 42 -18.41 4.36 -5.21
C ILE A 42 -19.27 3.15 -4.85
N PRO A 43 -19.17 2.66 -3.61
CA PRO A 43 -19.95 1.48 -3.23
C PRO A 43 -21.45 1.81 -3.11
N LYS A 44 -22.27 0.78 -3.28
CA LYS A 44 -23.71 0.89 -3.06
C LYS A 44 -24.04 0.85 -1.58
N LEU A 45 -23.22 0.16 -0.79
CA LEU A 45 -23.45 0.01 0.64
C LEU A 45 -22.09 -0.15 1.33
N VAL A 46 -21.92 0.60 2.42
CA VAL A 46 -20.75 0.49 3.29
C VAL A 46 -21.21 -0.20 4.58
N VAL A 47 -20.58 -1.31 4.93
CA VAL A 47 -20.93 -2.11 6.11
C VAL A 47 -19.76 -1.99 7.10
N LYS A 48 -19.98 -1.29 8.21
CA LYS A 48 -18.95 -1.15 9.24
C LYS A 48 -19.15 -2.24 10.29
N VAL A 49 -18.29 -3.24 10.23
CA VAL A 49 -18.37 -4.38 11.16
C VAL A 49 -17.40 -4.15 12.32
N GLN A 50 -17.82 -4.48 13.53
CA GLN A 50 -17.02 -4.25 14.72
C GLN A 50 -16.43 -5.52 15.31
N ASN A 51 -16.84 -6.68 14.82
CA ASN A 51 -16.33 -7.95 15.32
C ASN A 51 -16.51 -9.04 14.27
N GLU A 52 -15.92 -10.20 14.55
CA GLU A 52 -15.91 -11.29 13.61
C GLU A 52 -17.31 -11.84 13.32
N ASP A 53 -18.20 -11.87 14.33
CA ASP A 53 -19.55 -12.38 14.10
C ASP A 53 -20.30 -11.51 13.09
N GLU A 54 -20.16 -10.20 13.20
CA GLU A 54 -20.77 -9.29 12.22
C GLU A 54 -20.16 -9.48 10.85
N LEU A 55 -18.85 -9.63 10.78
CA LEU A 55 -18.18 -9.84 9.51
C LEU A 55 -18.64 -11.14 8.86
N ARG A 56 -18.71 -12.22 9.64
CA ARG A 56 -19.18 -13.51 9.12
C ARG A 56 -20.56 -13.41 8.52
N LEU A 57 -21.46 -12.72 9.21
CA LEU A 57 -22.82 -12.53 8.69
C LEU A 57 -22.79 -11.77 7.37
N ALA A 58 -22.03 -10.67 7.32
CA ALA A 58 -21.96 -9.85 6.11
C ALA A 58 -21.40 -10.64 4.94
N VAL A 59 -20.40 -11.48 5.18
CA VAL A 59 -19.79 -12.29 4.12
C VAL A 59 -20.71 -13.44 3.71
N ALA A 60 -21.29 -14.15 4.68
CA ALA A 60 -22.16 -15.30 4.39
C ALA A 60 -23.40 -14.88 3.59
N LYS A 61 -24.00 -13.74 3.95
CA LYS A 61 -25.17 -13.24 3.25
C LYS A 61 -24.82 -12.77 1.84
N ALA A 62 -23.64 -12.18 1.67
CA ALA A 62 -23.16 -11.80 0.34
C ALA A 62 -22.93 -13.03 -0.53
N PHE A 63 -22.37 -14.08 0.07
CA PHE A 63 -22.15 -15.33 -0.64
C PHE A 63 -23.47 -15.93 -1.13
N GLU A 64 -24.47 -15.96 -0.24
CA GLU A 64 -25.81 -16.48 -0.60
C GLU A 64 -26.42 -15.70 -1.76
N ALA A 65 -26.26 -14.38 -1.75
CA ALA A 65 -26.89 -13.51 -2.74
C ALA A 65 -26.00 -13.24 -3.96
N ALA A 66 -24.79 -13.80 -3.99
CA ALA A 66 -23.80 -13.55 -5.03
C ALA A 66 -23.52 -12.05 -5.21
N ILE A 67 -23.36 -11.33 -4.07
CA ILE A 67 -23.05 -9.90 -4.06
C ILE A 67 -21.54 -9.71 -3.87
N PRO A 68 -20.87 -8.99 -4.76
CA PRO A 68 -19.44 -8.73 -4.58
C PRO A 68 -19.15 -7.89 -3.33
N VAL A 69 -18.11 -8.24 -2.62
CA VAL A 69 -17.66 -7.49 -1.44
C VAL A 69 -16.16 -7.21 -1.53
N THR A 70 -15.76 -6.09 -0.94
CA THR A 70 -14.36 -5.72 -0.79
C THR A 70 -14.12 -5.37 0.67
N PHE A 71 -13.03 -5.86 1.23
CA PHE A 71 -12.66 -5.56 2.62
C PHE A 71 -11.79 -4.32 2.64
N ARG A 72 -12.05 -3.46 3.63
CA ARG A 72 -11.38 -2.16 3.72
C ARG A 72 -10.76 -1.99 5.10
N ALA A 73 -9.46 -1.73 5.13
CA ALA A 73 -8.74 -1.32 6.33
C ALA A 73 -8.56 0.20 6.29
N ALA A 74 -7.31 0.68 6.29
CA ALA A 74 -7.06 2.13 6.32
C ALA A 74 -7.21 2.82 4.96
N GLY A 75 -7.24 2.06 3.88
CA GLY A 75 -7.35 2.68 2.55
C GLY A 75 -6.10 3.42 2.12
N THR A 76 -4.94 2.90 2.49
CA THR A 76 -3.65 3.48 2.09
C THR A 76 -3.09 2.81 0.84
N SER A 77 -3.87 1.95 0.21
CA SER A 77 -3.47 1.20 -0.98
C SER A 77 -3.19 2.13 -2.15
N LEU A 78 -2.16 1.79 -2.92
CA LEU A 78 -1.74 2.59 -4.08
C LEU A 78 -2.14 1.99 -5.42
N SER A 79 -2.73 0.79 -5.41
CA SER A 79 -3.04 0.07 -6.66
C SER A 79 -4.53 -0.16 -6.88
N GLY A 80 -5.38 0.44 -6.05
CA GLY A 80 -6.83 0.38 -6.24
C GLY A 80 -7.48 -0.88 -5.72
N GLN A 81 -6.90 -1.54 -4.72
CA GLN A 81 -7.48 -2.77 -4.19
C GLN A 81 -8.48 -2.55 -3.07
N ALA A 82 -8.64 -1.32 -2.56
CA ALA A 82 -9.44 -1.07 -1.35
C ALA A 82 -10.76 -0.35 -1.63
N ILE A 83 -11.22 -0.39 -2.87
CA ILE A 83 -12.45 0.30 -3.29
C ILE A 83 -13.38 -0.68 -4.01
N SER A 84 -14.67 -0.33 -4.06
CA SER A 84 -15.69 -1.22 -4.59
C SER A 84 -16.86 -0.41 -5.18
N ASP A 85 -17.50 -0.96 -6.21
CA ASP A 85 -18.77 -0.43 -6.71
C ASP A 85 -19.95 -1.28 -6.23
N SER A 86 -19.73 -2.14 -5.25
CA SER A 86 -20.75 -3.03 -4.71
C SER A 86 -20.81 -2.81 -3.20
N VAL A 87 -20.43 -3.81 -2.40
CA VAL A 87 -20.44 -3.69 -0.93
C VAL A 87 -19.01 -3.54 -0.42
N LEU A 88 -18.78 -2.50 0.38
CA LEU A 88 -17.49 -2.28 1.02
C LEU A 88 -17.65 -2.61 2.50
N ILE A 89 -16.91 -3.60 2.97
CA ILE A 89 -16.96 -4.03 4.38
C ILE A 89 -15.75 -3.43 5.08
N VAL A 90 -16.00 -2.54 6.05
CA VAL A 90 -14.97 -1.80 6.77
C VAL A 90 -14.77 -2.46 8.12
N ALA A 91 -13.56 -2.96 8.36
CA ALA A 91 -13.22 -3.66 9.61
C ALA A 91 -12.06 -2.93 10.29
N THR A 92 -12.38 -1.83 10.95
CA THR A 92 -11.37 -0.97 11.58
C THR A 92 -11.63 -0.79 13.06
N HIS A 93 -12.72 -0.13 13.42
CA HIS A 93 -13.06 0.11 14.83
C HIS A 93 -13.59 -1.18 15.44
N GLY A 94 -13.19 -1.46 16.66
CA GLY A 94 -13.56 -2.69 17.35
C GLY A 94 -12.64 -3.87 17.07
N TRP A 95 -11.68 -3.72 16.18
CA TRP A 95 -10.71 -4.78 15.82
C TRP A 95 -9.32 -4.41 16.35
N GLN A 96 -9.26 -4.15 17.67
CA GLN A 96 -8.07 -3.59 18.29
C GLN A 96 -7.41 -4.49 19.33
N ASP A 97 -7.88 -5.73 19.49
CA ASP A 97 -7.31 -6.62 20.48
C ASP A 97 -5.94 -7.12 20.06
N HIS A 98 -5.05 -7.24 21.03
CA HIS A 98 -3.73 -7.79 20.78
C HIS A 98 -3.32 -8.69 21.94
N GLN A 99 -2.36 -9.56 21.69
CA GLN A 99 -1.82 -10.45 22.72
C GLN A 99 -0.34 -10.65 22.47
N ILE A 100 0.48 -10.31 23.45
CA ILE A 100 1.92 -10.56 23.37
C ILE A 100 2.17 -11.98 23.88
N LEU A 101 2.94 -12.73 23.11
CA LEU A 101 3.21 -14.14 23.40
C LEU A 101 4.72 -14.34 23.48
N ASP A 102 5.12 -15.36 24.27
CA ASP A 102 6.52 -15.78 24.33
C ASP A 102 7.45 -14.59 24.59
N GLN A 103 7.05 -13.76 25.57
CA GLN A 103 7.87 -12.63 26.03
C GLN A 103 8.27 -11.69 24.89
N GLY A 104 7.34 -11.43 23.98
CA GLY A 104 7.55 -10.51 22.89
C GLY A 104 8.09 -11.13 21.62
N LYS A 105 8.42 -12.42 21.63
CA LYS A 105 8.91 -13.07 20.41
C LYS A 105 7.80 -13.30 19.39
N LYS A 106 6.53 -13.26 19.85
CA LYS A 106 5.36 -13.32 18.97
C LYS A 106 4.35 -12.29 19.44
N ILE A 107 3.52 -11.83 18.51
CA ILE A 107 2.39 -10.96 18.85
C ILE A 107 1.21 -11.31 17.96
N ARG A 108 0.03 -11.46 18.59
CA ARG A 108 -1.22 -11.68 17.89
C ARG A 108 -1.95 -10.35 17.80
N LEU A 109 -2.39 -9.98 16.61
CA LEU A 109 -2.92 -8.64 16.33
C LEU A 109 -4.20 -8.77 15.52
N GLN A 110 -5.27 -8.11 15.97
CA GLN A 110 -6.47 -8.00 15.16
C GLN A 110 -6.24 -7.03 14.00
N THR A 111 -7.03 -7.18 12.98
CA THR A 111 -6.84 -6.58 11.66
C THR A 111 -6.86 -5.04 11.68
N GLY A 112 -7.59 -4.42 12.62
CA GLY A 112 -7.76 -2.96 12.66
C GLY A 112 -6.70 -2.20 13.44
N ILE A 113 -5.70 -2.89 13.98
CA ILE A 113 -4.60 -2.24 14.70
C ILE A 113 -3.66 -1.61 13.68
N ARG A 114 -3.32 -0.34 13.88
CA ARG A 114 -2.33 0.30 12.98
C ARG A 114 -0.95 -0.26 13.27
N GLY A 115 -0.12 -0.31 12.23
CA GLY A 115 1.19 -0.95 12.36
C GLY A 115 2.06 -0.34 13.44
N TYR A 116 2.05 0.99 13.57
CA TYR A 116 2.89 1.64 14.57
C TYR A 116 2.49 1.23 15.99
N LYS A 117 1.19 0.95 16.23
CA LYS A 117 0.74 0.53 17.56
C LYS A 117 1.31 -0.84 17.91
N ALA A 118 1.39 -1.74 16.94
CA ALA A 118 2.01 -3.04 17.19
C ALA A 118 3.43 -2.87 17.71
N ASN A 119 4.19 -1.97 17.06
CA ASN A 119 5.56 -1.71 17.48
C ASN A 119 5.64 -1.03 18.84
N ASN A 120 4.65 -0.18 19.16
CA ASN A 120 4.60 0.42 20.50
C ASN A 120 4.41 -0.66 21.57
N TYR A 121 3.53 -1.64 21.32
CA TYR A 121 3.33 -2.74 22.27
C TYR A 121 4.60 -3.56 22.49
N LEU A 122 5.42 -3.69 21.44
CA LEU A 122 6.62 -4.53 21.48
C LEU A 122 7.87 -3.79 21.97
N ALA A 123 7.82 -2.45 22.07
CA ALA A 123 8.99 -1.65 22.36
C ALA A 123 9.67 -2.05 23.66
N LYS A 124 8.89 -2.36 24.71
CA LYS A 124 9.47 -2.71 26.01
C LYS A 124 10.21 -4.04 25.98
N TYR A 125 9.97 -4.85 24.94
CA TYR A 125 10.69 -6.11 24.74
C TYR A 125 11.90 -5.95 23.83
N GLY A 126 12.14 -4.74 23.33
CA GLY A 126 13.22 -4.49 22.38
C GLY A 126 12.96 -5.13 21.02
N ARG A 127 11.68 -5.25 20.65
CA ARG A 127 11.30 -5.95 19.42
C ARG A 127 10.28 -5.14 18.63
N LYS A 128 10.06 -5.57 17.39
CA LYS A 128 9.08 -4.95 16.49
C LYS A 128 8.57 -6.02 15.52
N ILE A 129 7.49 -5.68 14.78
CA ILE A 129 7.06 -6.57 13.69
C ILE A 129 8.02 -6.41 12.52
N GLY A 130 8.14 -7.47 11.71
CA GLY A 130 9.05 -7.47 10.57
C GLY A 130 8.66 -6.49 9.47
N PRO A 131 7.42 -6.54 8.96
CA PRO A 131 7.05 -5.64 7.85
C PRO A 131 7.10 -4.18 8.30
N ASP A 132 7.71 -3.34 7.45
CA ASP A 132 7.94 -1.93 7.78
C ASP A 132 7.52 -1.01 6.63
N PRO A 133 6.27 -1.10 6.14
CA PRO A 133 5.89 -0.23 5.02
C PRO A 133 6.00 1.24 5.40
N ALA A 134 6.22 2.09 4.39
CA ALA A 134 6.33 3.53 4.61
C ALA A 134 5.07 4.10 5.27
N SER A 135 3.93 3.46 5.04
CA SER A 135 2.63 3.89 5.58
C SER A 135 2.35 3.34 6.98
N ILE A 136 3.32 2.78 7.68
CA ILE A 136 3.10 2.02 8.91
C ILE A 136 2.33 2.82 9.98
N ASP A 137 2.47 4.14 10.00
CA ASP A 137 1.75 4.98 10.96
C ASP A 137 0.26 5.07 10.66
N SER A 138 -0.15 4.75 9.45
CA SER A 138 -1.56 4.82 9.04
C SER A 138 -2.12 3.45 8.70
N ALA A 139 -1.35 2.61 8.03
CA ALA A 139 -1.79 1.29 7.57
C ALA A 139 -2.15 0.39 8.75
N MET A 140 -3.13 -0.46 8.53
CA MET A 140 -3.59 -1.41 9.54
C MET A 140 -3.05 -2.80 9.26
N ILE A 141 -2.96 -3.60 10.30
CA ILE A 141 -2.35 -4.93 10.25
C ILE A 141 -2.97 -5.80 9.14
N GLY A 142 -4.31 -5.77 9.03
CA GLY A 142 -4.97 -6.58 7.99
C GLY A 142 -4.55 -6.19 6.59
N GLY A 143 -4.42 -4.89 6.33
CA GLY A 143 -3.98 -4.41 5.03
C GLY A 143 -2.51 -4.69 4.78
N ILE A 144 -1.67 -4.56 5.81
CA ILE A 144 -0.25 -4.87 5.68
C ILE A 144 -0.07 -6.34 5.27
N ALA A 145 -0.79 -7.24 5.93
CA ALA A 145 -0.71 -8.67 5.61
C ALA A 145 -1.32 -8.97 4.25
N ALA A 146 -2.48 -8.38 3.95
CA ALA A 146 -3.18 -8.66 2.70
C ALA A 146 -2.38 -8.19 1.48
N ASN A 147 -1.56 -7.14 1.63
CA ASN A 147 -0.70 -6.70 0.54
C ASN A 147 0.70 -7.31 0.59
N ASN A 148 1.05 -8.01 1.66
CA ASN A 148 2.43 -8.41 1.93
C ASN A 148 3.33 -7.17 1.82
N ALA A 149 2.90 -6.09 2.46
CA ALA A 149 3.57 -4.80 2.36
C ALA A 149 4.94 -4.85 3.03
N SER A 150 5.89 -4.17 2.46
CA SER A 150 7.25 -4.11 3.01
C SER A 150 7.78 -2.70 2.86
N GLY A 151 9.04 -2.49 3.27
CA GLY A 151 9.62 -1.16 3.25
C GLY A 151 11.12 -1.21 3.13
N MET A 152 11.78 -0.23 3.76
CA MET A 152 13.20 0.00 3.54
C MET A 152 14.12 -1.04 4.17
N CYS A 153 13.70 -1.65 5.27
CA CYS A 153 14.57 -2.56 6.03
C CYS A 153 14.17 -4.02 5.96
N CYS A 154 12.88 -4.32 5.91
CA CYS A 154 12.45 -5.72 6.05
C CYS A 154 12.81 -6.59 4.84
N GLY A 155 12.91 -5.98 3.67
CA GLY A 155 13.25 -6.73 2.46
C GLY A 155 12.31 -7.90 2.23
N THR A 156 12.87 -8.98 1.70
CA THR A 156 12.13 -10.24 1.52
C THR A 156 12.31 -11.19 2.70
N SER A 157 13.16 -10.85 3.67
CA SER A 157 13.48 -11.76 4.77
C SER A 157 12.60 -11.58 6.00
N GLU A 158 11.97 -10.40 6.17
CA GLU A 158 11.17 -10.10 7.36
C GLU A 158 9.77 -9.59 7.02
N ASN A 159 9.30 -9.79 5.81
CA ASN A 159 7.96 -9.36 5.43
C ASN A 159 6.90 -10.25 6.07
N SER A 160 5.62 -9.95 5.80
CA SER A 160 4.53 -10.73 6.41
C SER A 160 4.61 -12.20 6.04
N TYR A 161 4.95 -12.51 4.78
CA TYR A 161 5.05 -13.89 4.33
C TYR A 161 6.09 -14.67 5.16
N LYS A 162 7.21 -14.05 5.44
CA LYS A 162 8.31 -14.73 6.16
C LYS A 162 8.10 -14.77 7.67
N THR A 163 7.30 -13.86 8.21
CA THR A 163 7.17 -13.75 9.67
C THR A 163 5.82 -14.22 10.22
N VAL A 164 4.88 -14.57 9.35
CA VAL A 164 3.59 -15.06 9.83
C VAL A 164 3.77 -16.38 10.57
N ALA A 165 3.24 -16.44 11.81
CA ALA A 165 3.20 -17.68 12.59
C ALA A 165 1.83 -18.34 12.42
N ASP A 166 0.75 -17.57 12.52
CA ASP A 166 -0.61 -18.08 12.37
C ASP A 166 -1.53 -16.97 11.90
N ILE A 167 -2.65 -17.36 11.30
CA ILE A 167 -3.71 -16.43 10.92
C ILE A 167 -5.07 -17.02 11.32
N ARG A 168 -6.02 -16.11 11.50
CA ARG A 168 -7.43 -16.47 11.64
C ARG A 168 -8.16 -15.80 10.50
N VAL A 169 -8.86 -16.58 9.69
CA VAL A 169 -9.47 -16.07 8.45
C VAL A 169 -10.95 -16.43 8.41
N VAL A 170 -11.69 -15.59 7.65
CA VAL A 170 -13.07 -15.87 7.30
C VAL A 170 -13.10 -16.08 5.79
N LEU A 171 -13.55 -17.26 5.38
CA LEU A 171 -13.58 -17.64 3.97
C LEU A 171 -14.86 -17.13 3.30
N ALA A 172 -14.94 -17.30 1.98
CA ALA A 172 -15.98 -16.68 1.17
C ALA A 172 -17.40 -17.02 1.62
N ASP A 173 -17.61 -18.21 2.18
CA ASP A 173 -18.94 -18.63 2.64
C ASP A 173 -19.19 -18.31 4.12
N GLY A 174 -18.24 -17.64 4.78
CA GLY A 174 -18.36 -17.32 6.20
C GLY A 174 -17.69 -18.32 7.14
N THR A 175 -17.09 -19.39 6.61
CA THR A 175 -16.36 -20.34 7.43
C THR A 175 -15.16 -19.67 8.10
N VAL A 176 -14.99 -19.87 9.40
CA VAL A 176 -13.83 -19.35 10.14
C VAL A 176 -12.78 -20.44 10.29
N PHE A 177 -11.53 -20.08 10.04
CA PHE A 177 -10.42 -21.00 10.17
C PHE A 177 -9.27 -20.31 10.88
N ASP A 178 -8.88 -20.88 12.04
CA ASP A 178 -7.72 -20.40 12.81
C ASP A 178 -6.62 -21.43 12.66
N THR A 179 -5.51 -21.05 12.02
CA THR A 179 -4.45 -22.01 11.74
C THR A 179 -3.73 -22.48 13.00
N ALA A 180 -3.87 -21.74 14.12
CA ALA A 180 -3.29 -22.18 15.40
C ALA A 180 -4.09 -23.33 16.01
N ASN A 181 -5.36 -23.49 15.63
CA ASN A 181 -6.23 -24.57 16.12
C ASN A 181 -7.04 -25.12 14.96
N PRO A 182 -6.40 -25.84 14.02
CA PRO A 182 -7.07 -26.17 12.77
C PRO A 182 -8.09 -27.31 12.85
N SER A 183 -7.96 -28.20 13.82
CA SER A 183 -8.67 -29.49 13.80
C SER A 183 -10.18 -29.36 13.80
N GLU A 184 -10.73 -28.50 14.65
CA GLU A 184 -12.16 -28.38 14.79
C GLU A 184 -12.81 -27.86 13.52
N ALA A 185 -12.24 -26.82 12.93
CA ALA A 185 -12.78 -26.24 11.70
C ALA A 185 -12.72 -27.25 10.55
N ILE A 186 -11.62 -27.99 10.46
CA ILE A 186 -11.47 -29.00 9.41
C ILE A 186 -12.51 -30.11 9.57
N ARG A 187 -12.73 -30.56 10.81
CA ARG A 187 -13.75 -31.60 11.06
C ARG A 187 -15.15 -31.13 10.69
N ASN A 188 -15.45 -29.85 10.93
CA ASN A 188 -16.81 -29.33 10.83
C ASN A 188 -17.14 -28.71 9.46
N SER A 189 -16.16 -28.54 8.59
CA SER A 189 -16.39 -27.92 7.29
C SER A 189 -15.86 -28.79 6.17
N HIS A 190 -16.78 -29.36 5.41
CA HIS A 190 -16.40 -30.15 4.24
C HIS A 190 -15.69 -29.27 3.20
N MET A 191 -16.17 -28.04 3.02
CA MET A 191 -15.57 -27.11 2.07
C MET A 191 -14.11 -26.83 2.44
N LEU A 192 -13.84 -26.56 3.72
CA LEU A 192 -12.48 -26.30 4.16
C LEU A 192 -11.59 -27.50 3.95
N LYS A 193 -12.07 -28.69 4.33
CA LYS A 193 -11.29 -29.91 4.15
C LYS A 193 -10.94 -30.11 2.67
N GLN A 194 -11.90 -29.89 1.79
CA GLN A 194 -11.67 -30.05 0.37
C GLN A 194 -10.70 -29.00 -0.16
N LEU A 195 -10.83 -27.76 0.29
CA LEU A 195 -9.91 -26.69 -0.10
C LEU A 195 -8.46 -27.06 0.25
N LEU A 196 -8.25 -27.50 1.50
CA LEU A 196 -6.90 -27.85 1.95
C LEU A 196 -6.35 -29.04 1.13
N THR A 197 -7.18 -30.02 0.85
CA THR A 197 -6.79 -31.17 0.04
C THR A 197 -6.37 -30.74 -1.36
N GLU A 198 -7.16 -29.87 -1.98
CA GLU A 198 -6.85 -29.37 -3.32
C GLU A 198 -5.56 -28.57 -3.35
N LEU A 199 -5.31 -27.77 -2.31
CA LEU A 199 -4.04 -27.02 -2.22
C LEU A 199 -2.86 -27.98 -2.13
N GLU A 200 -2.99 -29.06 -1.37
CA GLU A 200 -1.91 -30.05 -1.29
C GLU A 200 -1.64 -30.70 -2.64
N LYS A 201 -2.71 -30.99 -3.40
CA LYS A 201 -2.56 -31.53 -4.76
C LYS A 201 -1.86 -30.54 -5.67
N MET A 202 -2.22 -29.26 -5.59
CA MET A 202 -1.57 -28.23 -6.40
C MET A 202 -0.09 -28.12 -6.07
N ALA A 203 0.26 -28.17 -4.79
CA ALA A 203 1.66 -28.13 -4.39
C ALA A 203 2.43 -29.31 -4.95
N ALA A 204 1.81 -30.50 -4.94
CA ALA A 204 2.45 -31.68 -5.51
C ALA A 204 2.63 -31.53 -7.02
N GLU A 205 1.63 -30.98 -7.72
CA GLU A 205 1.76 -30.71 -9.16
C GLU A 205 2.92 -29.78 -9.46
N VAL A 206 3.04 -28.69 -8.68
CA VAL A 206 4.11 -27.72 -8.89
C VAL A 206 5.47 -28.38 -8.65
N LYS A 207 5.58 -29.15 -7.57
CA LYS A 207 6.85 -29.80 -7.24
C LYS A 207 7.26 -30.85 -8.26
N SER A 208 6.29 -31.45 -8.98
CA SER A 208 6.60 -32.42 -10.01
C SER A 208 6.88 -31.76 -11.37
N ASN A 209 6.71 -30.47 -11.48
CA ASN A 209 6.97 -29.71 -12.71
C ASN A 209 8.17 -28.81 -12.47
N GLN A 210 9.35 -29.31 -12.82
CA GLN A 210 10.60 -28.65 -12.46
C GLN A 210 10.69 -27.23 -13.04
N THR A 211 10.25 -27.05 -14.27
CA THR A 211 10.31 -25.74 -14.92
C THR A 211 9.46 -24.72 -14.15
N LEU A 212 8.24 -25.10 -13.78
CA LEU A 212 7.34 -24.21 -13.05
C LEU A 212 7.85 -23.97 -11.64
N PHE A 213 8.33 -25.01 -10.97
CA PHE A 213 8.91 -24.89 -9.63
C PHE A 213 10.07 -23.89 -9.63
N ASP A 214 11.00 -24.04 -10.57
CA ASP A 214 12.15 -23.16 -10.66
C ASP A 214 11.74 -21.73 -10.99
N ARG A 215 10.74 -21.58 -11.85
CA ARG A 215 10.22 -20.25 -12.21
C ARG A 215 9.68 -19.54 -10.98
N ILE A 216 8.87 -20.24 -10.19
CA ILE A 216 8.27 -19.64 -8.98
C ILE A 216 9.38 -19.27 -8.00
N GLN A 217 10.34 -20.16 -7.77
CA GLN A 217 11.42 -19.87 -6.83
C GLN A 217 12.23 -18.65 -7.28
N LYS A 218 12.53 -18.56 -8.56
CA LYS A 218 13.29 -17.43 -9.09
C LYS A 218 12.53 -16.10 -8.88
N LYS A 219 11.21 -16.12 -9.14
CA LYS A 219 10.41 -14.89 -9.03
C LYS A 219 10.38 -14.35 -7.60
N PHE A 220 10.49 -15.20 -6.60
CA PHE A 220 10.45 -14.76 -5.21
C PHE A 220 11.82 -14.59 -4.57
N LYS A 221 12.89 -14.69 -5.35
CA LYS A 221 14.21 -14.23 -4.91
C LYS A 221 14.32 -12.71 -4.92
N ILE A 222 13.42 -12.06 -5.65
CA ILE A 222 13.27 -10.61 -5.62
C ILE A 222 11.91 -10.29 -5.00
N LYS A 223 11.69 -9.02 -4.62
CA LYS A 223 10.38 -8.61 -4.10
C LYS A 223 9.32 -8.82 -5.18
N ASN A 224 8.20 -9.40 -4.82
CA ASN A 224 7.15 -9.67 -5.79
C ASN A 224 5.79 -9.72 -5.12
N THR A 225 4.92 -8.77 -5.48
CA THR A 225 3.52 -8.81 -5.12
C THR A 225 2.64 -8.75 -6.38
N THR A 226 3.19 -9.15 -7.54
CA THR A 226 2.41 -9.29 -8.77
C THR A 226 1.74 -10.66 -8.75
N GLY A 227 0.43 -10.69 -8.59
CA GLY A 227 -0.29 -11.94 -8.49
C GLY A 227 -0.31 -12.47 -7.05
N TYR A 228 -0.48 -13.77 -6.92
CA TYR A 228 -0.54 -14.44 -5.62
C TYR A 228 0.84 -14.92 -5.17
N SER A 229 0.94 -15.23 -3.87
CA SER A 229 2.16 -15.79 -3.27
C SER A 229 2.31 -17.25 -3.67
N LEU A 230 2.62 -17.49 -4.92
CA LEU A 230 2.75 -18.86 -5.45
C LEU A 230 3.87 -19.64 -4.79
N ASN A 231 4.82 -18.94 -4.14
CA ASN A 231 5.86 -19.63 -3.38
C ASN A 231 5.30 -20.47 -2.23
N ALA A 232 4.05 -20.21 -1.80
CA ALA A 232 3.41 -21.10 -0.84
C ALA A 232 3.34 -22.54 -1.36
N LEU A 233 3.23 -22.71 -2.69
CA LEU A 233 3.14 -24.04 -3.30
C LEU A 233 4.50 -24.71 -3.46
N THR A 234 5.58 -23.93 -3.44
CA THR A 234 6.95 -24.51 -3.48
C THR A 234 7.53 -24.67 -2.09
N ASP A 235 7.19 -23.79 -1.16
CA ASP A 235 7.76 -23.80 0.18
C ASP A 235 7.09 -24.81 1.11
N TYR A 236 5.84 -25.19 0.85
CA TYR A 236 5.05 -26.00 1.78
C TYR A 236 4.35 -27.13 1.05
N SER A 237 4.04 -28.19 1.80
CA SER A 237 3.24 -29.32 1.31
C SER A 237 1.94 -29.50 2.10
N ASP A 238 1.90 -29.02 3.34
CA ASP A 238 0.73 -29.10 4.19
C ASP A 238 -0.31 -28.05 3.80
N GLY A 239 -1.57 -28.46 3.65
CA GLY A 239 -2.61 -27.55 3.18
C GLY A 239 -2.83 -26.34 4.07
N THR A 240 -2.73 -26.51 5.40
CA THR A 240 -2.88 -25.39 6.32
C THR A 240 -1.77 -24.36 6.12
N GLU A 241 -0.52 -24.81 5.96
CA GLU A 241 0.59 -23.90 5.72
C GLU A 241 0.46 -23.20 4.36
N ILE A 242 -0.01 -23.92 3.35
CA ILE A 242 -0.21 -23.33 2.03
C ILE A 242 -1.27 -22.24 2.10
N LEU A 243 -2.42 -22.54 2.72
CA LEU A 243 -3.49 -21.55 2.87
C LEU A 243 -3.00 -20.32 3.62
N LYS A 244 -2.31 -20.55 4.74
CA LYS A 244 -1.77 -19.45 5.56
C LYS A 244 -0.96 -18.49 4.72
N HIS A 245 -0.07 -19.01 3.89
CA HIS A 245 0.85 -18.18 3.12
C HIS A 245 0.22 -17.60 1.85
N LEU A 246 -0.75 -18.30 1.24
CA LEU A 246 -1.48 -17.74 0.11
C LEU A 246 -2.34 -16.54 0.53
N MET A 247 -2.83 -16.54 1.78
CA MET A 247 -3.62 -15.40 2.27
C MET A 247 -2.78 -14.12 2.33
N ILE A 248 -1.48 -14.26 2.56
CA ILE A 248 -0.57 -13.12 2.56
C ILE A 248 -0.38 -12.63 1.12
N GLY A 249 -0.70 -11.36 0.88
CA GLY A 249 -0.59 -10.81 -0.46
C GLY A 249 -1.80 -11.09 -1.35
N SER A 250 -2.90 -11.58 -0.77
CA SER A 250 -4.08 -11.93 -1.56
C SER A 250 -5.05 -10.77 -1.76
N GLU A 251 -4.83 -9.65 -1.13
CA GLU A 251 -5.55 -8.39 -1.38
C GLU A 251 -7.07 -8.55 -1.23
N GLY A 252 -7.48 -9.36 -0.27
CA GLY A 252 -8.89 -9.55 0.03
C GLY A 252 -9.65 -10.37 -1.02
N THR A 253 -8.95 -11.02 -1.95
CA THR A 253 -9.61 -11.81 -2.99
C THR A 253 -9.81 -13.27 -2.59
N LEU A 254 -9.15 -13.73 -1.53
CA LEU A 254 -9.25 -15.14 -1.10
C LEU A 254 -9.98 -15.31 0.22
N GLY A 255 -10.16 -14.23 0.97
CA GLY A 255 -10.80 -14.28 2.27
C GLY A 255 -10.44 -13.06 3.08
N PHE A 256 -10.90 -13.04 4.31
CA PHE A 256 -10.67 -11.95 5.25
C PHE A 256 -9.75 -12.42 6.37
N ILE A 257 -8.72 -11.64 6.68
CA ILE A 257 -7.82 -11.94 7.80
C ILE A 257 -8.35 -11.23 9.04
N SER A 258 -8.90 -12.01 10.00
CA SER A 258 -9.41 -11.46 11.25
C SER A 258 -8.29 -11.04 12.18
N ASP A 259 -7.28 -11.88 12.31
CA ASP A 259 -6.08 -11.54 13.05
C ASP A 259 -4.89 -12.30 12.49
N ILE A 260 -3.72 -11.85 12.86
CA ILE A 260 -2.47 -12.48 12.44
C ILE A 260 -1.55 -12.54 13.65
N THR A 261 -0.82 -13.64 13.78
CA THR A 261 0.24 -13.77 14.75
C THR A 261 1.57 -13.68 14.01
N TYR A 262 2.37 -12.69 14.36
CA TYR A 262 3.70 -12.50 13.77
C TYR A 262 4.78 -13.01 14.70
N ASN A 263 5.77 -13.67 14.16
CA ASN A 263 7.08 -13.76 14.79
C ASN A 263 7.69 -12.37 14.70
N THR A 264 8.25 -11.86 15.80
CA THR A 264 8.79 -10.51 15.83
C THR A 264 10.29 -10.52 15.56
N VAL A 265 10.86 -9.33 15.36
CA VAL A 265 12.29 -9.19 15.11
C VAL A 265 12.89 -8.24 16.13
N VAL A 266 14.20 -8.35 16.35
CA VAL A 266 14.89 -7.51 17.32
C VAL A 266 15.02 -6.10 16.78
N GLU A 267 14.74 -5.10 17.64
CA GLU A 267 15.00 -3.70 17.31
C GLU A 267 16.39 -3.36 17.78
N LEU A 268 17.33 -3.24 16.83
CA LEU A 268 18.73 -2.96 17.16
C LEU A 268 18.90 -1.49 17.53
N PRO A 269 19.50 -1.18 18.70
CA PRO A 269 19.48 0.20 19.18
C PRO A 269 20.55 1.12 18.59
N GLU A 270 21.69 0.56 18.20
CA GLU A 270 22.79 1.39 17.66
C GLU A 270 22.61 1.52 16.16
N LYS A 271 22.65 2.76 15.66
CA LYS A 271 22.39 3.05 14.25
C LYS A 271 23.42 4.05 13.75
N ALA A 272 23.85 3.85 12.50
CA ALA A 272 24.70 4.80 11.82
C ALA A 272 24.18 4.97 10.39
N LEU A 273 24.30 6.18 9.86
CA LEU A 273 23.67 6.53 8.60
C LEU A 273 24.59 7.47 7.81
N ALA A 274 24.73 7.19 6.51
CA ALA A 274 25.52 8.03 5.61
C ALA A 274 24.78 8.26 4.32
N LEU A 275 24.84 9.47 3.80
CA LEU A 275 24.43 9.77 2.44
C LEU A 275 25.68 9.79 1.59
N ILE A 276 25.79 8.86 0.66
CA ILE A 276 26.99 8.68 -0.18
C ILE A 276 26.63 9.12 -1.59
N ILE A 277 27.40 10.05 -2.15
CA ILE A 277 27.11 10.59 -3.47
C ILE A 277 28.11 10.01 -4.48
N TYR A 278 27.56 9.37 -5.50
CA TYR A 278 28.33 8.76 -6.58
C TYR A 278 28.22 9.61 -7.83
N PRO A 279 29.25 9.58 -8.70
CA PRO A 279 29.20 10.38 -9.94
C PRO A 279 28.14 9.93 -10.92
N ASP A 280 27.69 8.68 -10.85
CA ASP A 280 26.69 8.16 -11.76
C ASP A 280 25.95 6.98 -11.18
N ILE A 281 24.90 6.56 -11.88
CA ILE A 281 24.05 5.43 -11.45
C ILE A 281 24.83 4.13 -11.43
N GLU A 282 25.71 3.91 -12.43
CA GLU A 282 26.50 2.68 -12.49
C GLU A 282 27.36 2.51 -11.25
N SER A 283 28.05 3.58 -10.83
CA SER A 283 28.90 3.51 -9.64
C SER A 283 28.07 3.22 -8.40
N ALA A 284 26.92 3.89 -8.24
CA ALA A 284 26.05 3.65 -7.10
C ALA A 284 25.57 2.20 -7.07
N CYS A 285 25.14 1.67 -8.21
CA CYS A 285 24.62 0.31 -8.26
C CYS A 285 25.71 -0.74 -8.04
N ASN A 286 26.94 -0.45 -8.49
CA ASN A 286 28.07 -1.32 -8.16
C ASN A 286 28.29 -1.38 -6.64
N ALA A 287 28.15 -0.24 -5.97
CA ALA A 287 28.23 -0.21 -4.51
C ALA A 287 27.11 -1.01 -3.87
N VAL A 288 25.90 -0.95 -4.42
CA VAL A 288 24.75 -1.71 -3.88
C VAL A 288 25.07 -3.21 -3.90
N ILE A 289 25.64 -3.70 -4.98
CA ILE A 289 25.98 -5.12 -5.09
C ILE A 289 26.93 -5.54 -3.97
N ILE A 290 27.94 -4.70 -3.68
CA ILE A 290 28.87 -4.96 -2.60
C ILE A 290 28.15 -4.87 -1.24
N LEU A 291 27.34 -3.82 -1.05
CA LEU A 291 26.66 -3.60 0.22
C LEU A 291 25.67 -4.71 0.55
N LYS A 292 25.10 -5.37 -0.46
CA LYS A 292 24.19 -6.50 -0.24
C LYS A 292 24.86 -7.60 0.57
N LYS A 293 26.17 -7.73 0.49
CA LYS A 293 26.94 -8.74 1.22
C LYS A 293 27.48 -8.23 2.55
N LYS A 294 27.17 -7.00 2.91
CA LYS A 294 27.65 -6.41 4.16
C LYS A 294 26.51 -6.30 5.16
N ASN A 295 26.84 -5.87 6.38
CA ASN A 295 25.88 -5.74 7.46
C ASN A 295 25.23 -4.36 7.38
N VAL A 296 24.29 -4.21 6.44
CA VAL A 296 23.51 -2.98 6.26
C VAL A 296 22.05 -3.29 6.50
N SER A 297 21.33 -2.33 7.06
CA SER A 297 19.88 -2.48 7.31
C SER A 297 19.05 -1.86 6.20
N ALA A 298 19.56 -0.85 5.50
CA ALA A 298 18.85 -0.21 4.40
C ALA A 298 19.84 0.46 3.48
N VAL A 299 19.56 0.43 2.18
CA VAL A 299 20.31 1.21 1.18
C VAL A 299 19.28 1.82 0.24
N GLU A 300 19.07 3.12 0.37
CA GLU A 300 18.06 3.82 -0.42
C GLU A 300 18.73 4.58 -1.54
N ILE A 301 18.36 4.26 -2.79
CA ILE A 301 18.90 4.95 -3.95
C ILE A 301 18.03 6.17 -4.29
N MET A 302 18.67 7.26 -4.73
CA MET A 302 17.99 8.46 -5.21
C MET A 302 18.75 8.96 -6.41
N ASP A 303 18.07 9.07 -7.57
CA ASP A 303 18.75 9.61 -8.74
C ASP A 303 18.90 11.13 -8.62
N ARG A 304 19.56 11.75 -9.59
CA ARG A 304 19.81 13.20 -9.50
C ARG A 304 18.51 13.99 -9.41
N ALA A 305 17.49 13.60 -10.19
CA ALA A 305 16.20 14.28 -10.14
C ALA A 305 15.56 14.19 -8.74
N ALA A 306 15.67 13.01 -8.12
CA ALA A 306 15.13 12.84 -6.76
C ALA A 306 15.89 13.73 -5.76
N LEU A 307 17.21 13.76 -5.84
CA LEU A 307 18.01 14.60 -4.94
C LEU A 307 17.69 16.08 -5.14
N LYS A 308 17.52 16.50 -6.40
CA LYS A 308 17.18 17.88 -6.70
C LYS A 308 15.82 18.26 -6.11
N SER A 309 14.86 17.34 -6.19
CA SER A 309 13.51 17.62 -5.71
C SER A 309 13.47 17.95 -4.21
N VAL A 310 14.44 17.47 -3.44
CA VAL A 310 14.48 17.67 -1.98
C VAL A 310 15.59 18.61 -1.53
N GLU A 311 16.27 19.27 -2.45
CA GLU A 311 17.43 20.11 -2.08
C GLU A 311 17.06 21.30 -1.19
N GLU A 312 15.80 21.74 -1.23
CA GLU A 312 15.34 22.85 -0.40
C GLU A 312 14.67 22.38 0.90
N THR A 313 14.63 21.08 1.16
CA THR A 313 14.05 20.54 2.40
C THR A 313 14.85 21.06 3.59
N LYS A 314 14.15 21.49 4.64
CA LYS A 314 14.80 21.98 5.85
C LYS A 314 15.74 20.90 6.41
N GLY A 315 16.99 21.28 6.63
CA GLY A 315 18.01 20.36 7.12
C GLY A 315 18.76 19.61 6.06
N ALA A 316 18.41 19.81 4.77
CA ALA A 316 19.11 19.15 3.67
C ALA A 316 20.54 19.71 3.54
N PRO A 317 21.51 18.84 3.22
CA PRO A 317 22.88 19.34 3.00
C PRO A 317 22.93 20.33 1.83
N GLU A 318 23.70 21.41 2.02
CA GLU A 318 23.81 22.44 0.99
C GLU A 318 24.41 21.91 -0.31
N TYR A 319 25.27 20.90 -0.23
CA TYR A 319 25.92 20.37 -1.42
C TYR A 319 24.95 19.74 -2.42
N LEU A 320 23.72 19.41 -2.00
CA LEU A 320 22.74 18.86 -2.95
C LEU A 320 22.44 19.81 -4.09
N LYS A 321 22.56 21.12 -3.85
CA LYS A 321 22.23 22.14 -4.84
C LYS A 321 23.23 22.22 -6.00
N THR A 322 24.44 21.70 -5.82
CA THR A 322 25.52 21.88 -6.79
C THR A 322 26.03 20.56 -7.34
N LEU A 323 25.31 19.47 -7.14
CA LEU A 323 25.75 18.16 -7.64
C LEU A 323 25.68 18.09 -9.16
N PRO A 324 26.61 17.38 -9.81
CA PRO A 324 26.55 17.19 -11.26
C PRO A 324 25.27 16.46 -11.70
N ASP A 325 24.94 16.62 -12.96
CA ASP A 325 23.68 16.14 -13.52
C ASP A 325 23.48 14.63 -13.44
N LYS A 326 24.55 13.86 -13.46
CA LYS A 326 24.43 12.39 -13.47
C LYS A 326 24.60 11.77 -12.10
N SER A 327 24.83 12.59 -11.06
CA SER A 327 25.10 12.04 -9.73
C SER A 327 23.92 11.23 -9.18
N CYS A 328 24.25 10.33 -8.28
CA CYS A 328 23.27 9.41 -7.71
C CYS A 328 23.64 9.20 -6.25
N GLY A 329 22.65 9.25 -5.37
CA GLY A 329 22.89 9.10 -3.93
C GLY A 329 22.46 7.74 -3.42
N LEU A 330 23.20 7.25 -2.45
CA LEU A 330 22.79 6.11 -1.63
C LEU A 330 22.73 6.54 -0.19
N LEU A 331 21.59 6.34 0.44
CA LEU A 331 21.44 6.54 1.88
C LEU A 331 21.60 5.17 2.53
N VAL A 332 22.69 4.99 3.27
CA VAL A 332 23.11 3.68 3.78
C VAL A 332 22.99 3.67 5.29
N GLU A 333 22.23 2.72 5.83
CA GLU A 333 22.06 2.56 7.26
C GLU A 333 22.64 1.22 7.69
N THR A 334 23.30 1.22 8.85
CA THR A 334 23.70 -0.01 9.51
C THR A 334 23.27 0.04 10.97
N LYS A 335 23.00 -1.12 11.54
CA LYS A 335 22.49 -1.25 12.91
C LYS A 335 23.26 -2.33 13.65
N SER A 336 23.31 -2.21 14.98
CA SER A 336 23.95 -3.22 15.81
C SER A 336 23.37 -3.18 17.22
N LEU A 337 23.61 -4.24 17.99
CA LEU A 337 23.29 -4.27 19.40
C LEU A 337 24.23 -3.40 20.23
N THR A 338 25.48 -3.24 19.78
CA THR A 338 26.52 -2.56 20.57
C THR A 338 27.21 -1.48 19.75
N LYS A 339 27.85 -0.55 20.47
CA LYS A 339 28.65 0.50 19.82
C LYS A 339 29.88 -0.10 19.11
N GLN A 340 30.48 -1.13 19.70
CA GLN A 340 31.60 -1.81 19.05
C GLN A 340 31.12 -2.46 17.74
N GLY A 341 29.96 -3.10 17.78
CA GLY A 341 29.40 -3.74 16.58
C GLY A 341 29.11 -2.75 15.47
N ILE A 342 28.58 -1.57 15.82
CA ILE A 342 28.28 -0.57 14.80
C ILE A 342 29.57 -0.04 14.15
N ASN A 343 30.63 0.13 14.94
CA ASN A 343 31.90 0.59 14.40
C ASN A 343 32.54 -0.46 13.50
N GLU A 344 32.41 -1.73 13.86
CA GLU A 344 32.87 -2.83 13.00
C GLU A 344 32.11 -2.86 11.69
N ASN A 345 30.78 -2.66 11.75
CA ASN A 345 29.97 -2.62 10.53
C ASN A 345 30.41 -1.48 9.61
N ILE A 346 30.60 -0.29 10.17
CA ILE A 346 31.03 0.88 9.39
C ILE A 346 32.37 0.61 8.73
N SER A 347 33.31 0.02 9.47
CA SER A 347 34.63 -0.27 8.94
C SER A 347 34.56 -1.25 7.76
N GLN A 348 33.76 -2.31 7.91
CA GLN A 348 33.61 -3.28 6.83
C GLN A 348 32.91 -2.70 5.62
N ILE A 349 31.88 -1.89 5.85
CA ILE A 349 31.16 -1.21 4.77
C ILE A 349 32.11 -0.31 3.99
N THR A 350 32.80 0.58 4.72
CA THR A 350 33.70 1.55 4.11
C THR A 350 34.80 0.86 3.32
N ASP A 351 35.40 -0.17 3.92
CA ASP A 351 36.46 -0.93 3.25
C ASP A 351 35.94 -1.60 1.98
N GLY A 352 34.71 -2.12 2.02
CA GLY A 352 34.15 -2.83 0.88
C GLY A 352 33.88 -1.96 -0.32
N ILE A 353 33.54 -0.68 -0.12
CA ILE A 353 33.19 0.22 -1.21
C ILE A 353 34.25 1.26 -1.51
N LYS A 354 35.39 1.21 -0.87
CA LYS A 354 36.42 2.26 -0.98
C LYS A 354 37.00 2.44 -2.38
N LEU A 355 36.95 1.40 -3.21
CA LEU A 355 37.49 1.47 -4.56
C LEU A 355 36.54 2.12 -5.55
N ILE A 356 35.28 2.34 -5.17
CA ILE A 356 34.32 3.01 -6.05
C ILE A 356 34.36 4.51 -5.73
N GLU A 357 34.64 5.31 -6.75
CA GLU A 357 34.79 6.75 -6.59
C GLU A 357 33.49 7.39 -6.10
N THR A 358 33.60 8.25 -5.08
CA THR A 358 32.51 9.08 -4.61
C THR A 358 32.83 10.56 -4.86
N LEU A 359 31.79 11.39 -4.95
CA LEU A 359 32.00 12.83 -5.15
C LEU A 359 32.35 13.53 -3.85
N LEU A 360 32.01 12.91 -2.71
CA LEU A 360 32.25 13.48 -1.37
C LEU A 360 32.75 12.37 -0.47
N PRO A 361 33.50 12.72 0.59
CA PRO A 361 33.94 11.68 1.53
C PRO A 361 32.77 10.98 2.20
N ILE A 362 32.93 9.70 2.48
CA ILE A 362 31.92 8.91 3.17
C ILE A 362 32.00 9.21 4.66
N ASN A 363 30.87 9.57 5.24
CA ASN A 363 30.82 9.96 6.65
C ASN A 363 29.55 9.42 7.30
N PHE A 364 29.71 8.39 8.13
CA PHE A 364 28.59 7.81 8.87
C PHE A 364 28.32 8.62 10.12
N SER A 365 27.09 9.10 10.26
CA SER A 365 26.66 9.85 11.43
C SER A 365 26.07 8.92 12.47
N HIS A 366 26.44 9.13 13.73
CA HIS A 366 25.83 8.47 14.88
C HIS A 366 24.80 9.39 15.55
N ASP A 367 24.71 10.63 15.13
CA ASP A 367 23.85 11.63 15.74
C ASP A 367 22.40 11.47 15.26
N SER A 368 21.47 11.29 16.20
CA SER A 368 20.08 11.02 15.85
C SER A 368 19.43 12.18 15.10
N LYS A 369 19.84 13.44 15.39
CA LYS A 369 19.27 14.59 14.70
C LYS A 369 19.74 14.64 13.23
N GLU A 370 21.03 14.41 13.00
CA GLU A 370 21.55 14.33 11.62
C GLU A 370 20.89 13.20 10.87
N GLN A 371 20.70 12.05 11.52
CA GLN A 371 20.06 10.91 10.89
C GLN A 371 18.63 11.25 10.53
N ALA A 372 17.91 11.93 11.41
CA ALA A 372 16.53 12.32 11.14
C ALA A 372 16.45 13.25 9.92
N ASN A 373 17.40 14.18 9.79
CA ASN A 373 17.44 15.08 8.64
C ASN A 373 17.68 14.31 7.33
N LEU A 374 18.60 13.36 7.36
CA LEU A 374 18.88 12.57 6.16
C LEU A 374 17.69 11.69 5.77
N TRP A 375 17.04 11.05 6.75
CA TRP A 375 15.84 10.27 6.48
C TRP A 375 14.73 11.14 5.94
N LYS A 376 14.63 12.38 6.43
CA LYS A 376 13.61 13.31 5.95
C LYS A 376 13.78 13.59 4.47
N ILE A 377 15.03 13.79 4.02
CA ILE A 377 15.32 14.00 2.59
C ILE A 377 14.70 12.85 1.77
N ARG A 378 14.97 11.62 2.20
CA ARG A 378 14.48 10.44 1.49
C ARG A 378 12.96 10.36 1.51
N LYS A 379 12.36 10.61 2.66
CA LYS A 379 10.91 10.47 2.82
C LYS A 379 10.14 11.58 2.11
N GLU A 380 10.77 12.74 1.90
CA GLU A 380 10.11 13.88 1.25
C GLU A 380 10.10 13.77 -0.28
N THR A 381 10.76 12.78 -0.85
CA THR A 381 10.87 12.69 -2.32
C THR A 381 9.51 12.61 -2.99
N PHE A 382 8.66 11.68 -2.57
CA PHE A 382 7.32 11.57 -3.15
C PHE A 382 6.45 12.80 -2.84
N PRO A 383 6.33 13.22 -1.58
CA PRO A 383 5.50 14.40 -1.29
C PRO A 383 5.94 15.66 -2.03
N THR A 384 7.25 15.87 -2.20
CA THR A 384 7.73 17.09 -2.86
C THR A 384 7.32 17.10 -4.33
N VAL A 385 7.52 15.97 -5.02
CA VAL A 385 7.12 15.87 -6.43
C VAL A 385 5.61 16.03 -6.57
N ALA A 386 4.85 15.36 -5.68
CA ALA A 386 3.39 15.47 -5.69
C ALA A 386 2.94 16.91 -5.45
N GLY A 387 3.61 17.60 -4.52
CA GLY A 387 3.22 18.97 -4.13
C GLY A 387 3.51 20.01 -5.18
N MET A 388 4.42 19.73 -6.11
CA MET A 388 4.78 20.66 -7.17
C MET A 388 3.89 20.53 -8.41
N ARG A 389 2.99 19.57 -8.42
CA ARG A 389 2.19 19.28 -9.60
C ARG A 389 1.14 20.37 -9.88
N LYS A 390 0.74 20.48 -11.13
CA LYS A 390 -0.32 21.40 -11.55
C LYS A 390 -1.68 20.87 -11.09
N SER A 391 -2.60 21.81 -10.80
CA SER A 391 -4.00 21.43 -10.54
C SER A 391 -4.53 20.63 -11.73
N GLY A 392 -5.37 19.64 -11.43
CA GLY A 392 -5.93 18.78 -12.47
C GLY A 392 -5.07 17.58 -12.80
N THR A 393 -3.93 17.42 -12.12
CA THR A 393 -3.09 16.23 -12.31
C THR A 393 -3.06 15.41 -11.02
N THR A 394 -2.65 14.16 -11.16
CA THR A 394 -2.50 13.27 -10.02
C THR A 394 -1.06 12.75 -9.97
N PRO A 395 -0.49 12.60 -8.77
CA PRO A 395 0.83 11.98 -8.68
C PRO A 395 0.68 10.47 -8.77
N ILE A 396 1.56 9.86 -9.54
CA ILE A 396 1.60 8.40 -9.66
C ILE A 396 2.92 7.92 -9.12
N ILE A 397 2.87 6.95 -8.21
CA ILE A 397 4.07 6.27 -7.74
C ILE A 397 3.95 4.81 -8.17
N GLU A 398 4.94 4.35 -8.92
CA GLU A 398 5.00 2.97 -9.36
C GLU A 398 6.10 2.24 -8.58
N ASP A 399 6.12 0.92 -8.73
CA ASP A 399 6.80 0.06 -7.78
C ASP A 399 7.28 -1.20 -8.50
N ILE A 400 8.50 -1.14 -9.04
CA ILE A 400 9.04 -2.26 -9.83
C ILE A 400 10.27 -2.83 -9.13
N CYS A 401 10.69 -4.01 -9.57
CA CYS A 401 11.86 -4.66 -9.00
C CYS A 401 12.68 -5.30 -10.10
N PHE A 402 13.98 -5.01 -10.10
CA PHE A 402 14.94 -5.62 -10.99
C PHE A 402 15.83 -6.59 -10.21
N PRO A 403 16.36 -7.63 -10.85
CA PRO A 403 17.48 -8.35 -10.24
C PRO A 403 18.60 -7.35 -9.91
N ILE A 404 19.22 -7.52 -8.76
CA ILE A 404 20.15 -6.50 -8.25
C ILE A 404 21.33 -6.28 -9.20
N ASP A 405 21.79 -7.35 -9.89
CA ASP A 405 22.92 -7.24 -10.81
C ASP A 405 22.55 -6.54 -12.14
N ARG A 406 21.25 -6.29 -12.35
CA ARG A 406 20.78 -5.56 -13.53
C ARG A 406 20.19 -4.20 -13.15
N LEU A 407 20.38 -3.77 -11.90
CA LEU A 407 19.74 -2.55 -11.39
C LEU A 407 20.19 -1.30 -12.15
N ALA A 408 21.49 -1.20 -12.43
CA ALA A 408 22.01 -0.03 -13.15
C ALA A 408 21.40 0.08 -14.54
N GLU A 409 21.41 -1.03 -15.29
CA GLU A 409 20.83 -1.04 -16.64
C GLU A 409 19.35 -0.68 -16.59
N GLY A 410 18.61 -1.29 -15.68
CA GLY A 410 17.18 -1.05 -15.57
C GLY A 410 16.87 0.38 -15.20
N THR A 411 17.63 0.96 -14.29
CA THR A 411 17.43 2.36 -13.89
C THR A 411 17.65 3.31 -15.06
N LEU A 412 18.73 3.09 -15.80
CA LEU A 412 19.03 3.96 -16.96
C LEU A 412 17.97 3.82 -18.04
N GLU A 413 17.49 2.61 -18.27
CA GLU A 413 16.45 2.40 -19.26
C GLU A 413 15.13 3.03 -18.84
N LEU A 414 14.83 2.98 -17.53
CA LEU A 414 13.65 3.65 -16.99
C LEU A 414 13.73 5.15 -17.25
N GLN A 415 14.90 5.77 -17.04
CA GLN A 415 15.08 7.19 -17.35
C GLN A 415 14.86 7.47 -18.83
N SER A 416 15.32 6.57 -19.71
CA SER A 416 15.09 6.72 -21.15
C SER A 416 13.61 6.68 -21.49
N LEU A 417 12.84 5.85 -20.81
CA LEU A 417 11.39 5.77 -21.04
C LEU A 417 10.68 7.03 -20.57
N PHE A 418 11.14 7.65 -19.46
CA PHE A 418 10.61 8.94 -19.06
C PHE A 418 10.79 9.97 -20.20
N ALA A 419 11.99 10.01 -20.76
CA ALA A 419 12.28 10.96 -21.84
C ALA A 419 11.42 10.66 -23.07
N LYS A 420 11.31 9.39 -23.44
CA LYS A 420 10.52 8.97 -24.60
C LYS A 420 9.08 9.42 -24.50
N HIS A 421 8.49 9.30 -23.29
CA HIS A 421 7.08 9.60 -23.09
C HIS A 421 6.83 10.98 -22.48
N HIS A 422 7.87 11.81 -22.42
CA HIS A 422 7.79 13.22 -22.02
C HIS A 422 7.37 13.42 -20.56
N TYR A 423 7.82 12.53 -19.67
CA TYR A 423 7.66 12.71 -18.23
C TYR A 423 8.95 13.31 -17.66
N THR A 424 9.15 14.60 -17.96
CA THR A 424 10.44 15.24 -17.71
C THR A 424 10.73 15.53 -16.25
N GLU A 425 9.71 15.54 -15.41
CA GLU A 425 9.88 15.82 -13.97
C GLU A 425 9.91 14.52 -13.13
N ALA A 426 9.93 13.35 -13.77
CA ALA A 426 9.90 12.08 -13.06
C ALA A 426 11.17 11.86 -12.23
N VAL A 427 11.02 11.22 -11.09
CA VAL A 427 12.14 10.91 -10.20
C VAL A 427 12.16 9.42 -9.89
N ILE A 428 13.37 8.92 -9.54
CA ILE A 428 13.56 7.51 -9.15
C ILE A 428 14.18 7.48 -7.76
N PHE A 429 13.60 6.64 -6.90
CA PHE A 429 14.18 6.34 -5.59
C PHE A 429 13.74 4.93 -5.21
N GLY A 430 14.34 4.36 -4.17
CA GLY A 430 13.83 3.07 -3.75
C GLY A 430 14.79 2.25 -2.90
N HIS A 431 14.37 1.02 -2.67
CA HIS A 431 15.02 0.06 -1.78
C HIS A 431 16.02 -0.77 -2.59
N SER A 432 17.20 -0.20 -2.82
CA SER A 432 18.11 -0.75 -3.82
C SER A 432 18.70 -2.11 -3.44
N LEU A 433 18.79 -2.44 -2.14
CA LEU A 433 19.26 -3.75 -1.74
C LEU A 433 18.42 -4.89 -2.31
N GLU A 434 17.15 -4.60 -2.55
CA GLU A 434 16.21 -5.58 -3.10
C GLU A 434 16.00 -5.39 -4.60
N GLY A 435 16.67 -4.42 -5.20
CA GLY A 435 16.43 -4.08 -6.61
C GLY A 435 15.11 -3.37 -6.84
N ASN A 436 14.46 -2.93 -5.77
CA ASN A 436 13.12 -2.34 -5.81
C ASN A 436 13.21 -0.84 -6.01
N LEU A 437 12.65 -0.36 -7.10
CA LEU A 437 12.62 1.06 -7.41
C LEU A 437 11.19 1.58 -7.40
N HIS A 438 11.04 2.78 -6.86
CA HIS A 438 9.83 3.57 -7.04
C HIS A 438 10.14 4.67 -8.03
N PHE A 439 9.17 5.01 -8.86
CA PHE A 439 9.30 6.22 -9.69
C PHE A 439 8.00 6.99 -9.62
N VAL A 440 8.14 8.30 -9.59
CA VAL A 440 7.03 9.22 -9.37
C VAL A 440 6.96 10.19 -10.53
N PHE A 441 5.76 10.36 -11.06
CA PHE A 441 5.48 11.34 -12.10
C PHE A 441 4.05 11.83 -11.92
N ASN A 442 3.74 12.94 -12.59
CA ASN A 442 2.42 13.57 -12.47
C ASN A 442 1.68 13.40 -13.79
N GLN A 443 0.40 13.06 -13.72
CA GLN A 443 -0.38 12.68 -14.89
C GLN A 443 -1.72 13.41 -14.89
N ASP A 444 -2.03 13.99 -16.04
CA ASP A 444 -3.35 14.54 -16.35
C ASP A 444 -4.16 13.39 -16.98
N PHE A 445 -5.30 13.06 -16.40
CA PHE A 445 -6.18 12.04 -16.95
C PHE A 445 -7.45 12.65 -17.54
N GLY A 446 -7.48 13.99 -17.67
CA GLY A 446 -8.67 14.67 -18.17
C GLY A 446 -8.81 14.71 -19.69
N HIS A 447 -7.85 14.16 -20.42
CA HIS A 447 -7.84 14.17 -21.89
C HIS A 447 -7.50 12.78 -22.40
N ASP A 448 -8.18 12.35 -23.48
CA ASP A 448 -7.93 11.03 -24.08
C ASP A 448 -6.48 10.85 -24.50
N SER A 449 -5.85 11.91 -25.03
CA SER A 449 -4.45 11.82 -25.46
C SER A 449 -3.52 11.55 -24.30
N GLU A 450 -3.83 12.08 -23.12
CA GLU A 450 -3.03 11.86 -21.92
C GLU A 450 -3.21 10.46 -21.37
N VAL A 451 -4.44 9.92 -21.44
CA VAL A 451 -4.68 8.53 -21.05
C VAL A 451 -3.90 7.59 -21.97
N LYS A 452 -3.89 7.89 -23.26
CA LYS A 452 -3.13 7.09 -24.23
C LYS A 452 -1.63 7.18 -23.98
N ARG A 453 -1.13 8.37 -23.60
CA ARG A 453 0.28 8.52 -23.25
C ARG A 453 0.65 7.64 -22.06
N TYR A 454 -0.17 7.69 -21.01
CA TYR A 454 0.04 6.87 -19.82
C TYR A 454 0.00 5.38 -20.18
N SER A 455 -0.97 4.98 -20.99
CA SER A 455 -1.12 3.59 -21.41
C SER A 455 0.13 3.10 -22.17
N ALA A 456 0.60 3.90 -23.11
CA ALA A 456 1.80 3.54 -23.89
C ALA A 456 3.04 3.47 -23.01
N PHE A 457 3.16 4.39 -22.07
CA PHE A 457 4.28 4.41 -21.14
C PHE A 457 4.28 3.14 -20.29
N MET A 458 3.12 2.78 -19.72
CA MET A 458 3.05 1.59 -18.86
C MET A 458 3.27 0.30 -19.66
N ASP A 459 2.83 0.24 -20.90
CA ASP A 459 3.13 -0.92 -21.75
C ASP A 459 4.65 -1.05 -21.97
N ASP A 460 5.32 0.05 -22.21
CA ASP A 460 6.79 0.03 -22.39
C ASP A 460 7.49 -0.37 -21.09
N ILE A 461 7.02 0.15 -19.95
CA ILE A 461 7.57 -0.23 -18.65
C ILE A 461 7.40 -1.74 -18.44
N ALA A 462 6.20 -2.26 -18.69
CA ALA A 462 5.92 -3.68 -18.47
C ALA A 462 6.82 -4.55 -19.35
N LYS A 463 6.94 -4.21 -20.63
CA LYS A 463 7.82 -4.94 -21.55
C LYS A 463 9.27 -4.93 -21.07
N MET A 464 9.74 -3.75 -20.69
CA MET A 464 11.13 -3.61 -20.26
C MET A 464 11.40 -4.45 -19.01
N VAL A 465 10.58 -4.30 -17.98
CA VAL A 465 10.78 -5.00 -16.71
C VAL A 465 10.67 -6.52 -16.89
N VAL A 466 9.67 -6.97 -17.63
CA VAL A 466 9.39 -8.40 -17.75
C VAL A 466 10.28 -9.06 -18.79
N GLU A 467 10.26 -8.56 -20.02
CA GLU A 467 10.91 -9.28 -21.14
C GLU A 467 12.41 -9.13 -21.12
N LYS A 468 12.88 -7.93 -20.75
CA LYS A 468 14.32 -7.70 -20.80
C LYS A 468 15.04 -8.11 -19.53
N TYR A 469 14.42 -7.87 -18.36
CA TYR A 469 15.10 -8.08 -17.08
C TYR A 469 14.49 -9.17 -16.21
N ASP A 470 13.35 -9.71 -16.60
CA ASP A 470 12.65 -10.74 -15.81
C ASP A 470 12.42 -10.27 -14.37
N GLY A 471 11.98 -9.03 -14.23
CA GLY A 471 11.71 -8.43 -12.92
C GLY A 471 10.26 -8.54 -12.51
N SER A 472 9.90 -7.81 -11.44
CA SER A 472 8.53 -7.74 -10.93
C SER A 472 7.90 -6.39 -11.26
N LEU A 473 6.65 -6.41 -11.66
CA LEU A 473 5.91 -5.17 -11.95
C LEU A 473 5.32 -4.55 -10.71
N LYS A 474 5.18 -5.29 -9.63
CA LYS A 474 4.81 -4.77 -8.31
C LYS A 474 5.67 -5.46 -7.29
N ALA A 475 6.57 -4.71 -6.68
CA ALA A 475 7.47 -5.28 -5.69
C ALA A 475 6.78 -5.42 -4.33
N GLU A 476 6.10 -4.35 -3.87
CA GLU A 476 5.56 -4.32 -2.52
C GLU A 476 4.20 -3.64 -2.40
N HIS A 477 3.70 -2.97 -3.44
CA HIS A 477 2.43 -2.22 -3.33
C HIS A 477 1.19 -3.07 -3.63
N GLY A 478 1.38 -4.29 -4.09
CA GLY A 478 0.26 -5.14 -4.47
C GLY A 478 -0.22 -4.89 -5.89
N THR A 479 -0.84 -5.88 -6.48
CA THR A 479 -1.28 -5.83 -7.88
C THR A 479 -2.45 -4.87 -8.09
N GLY A 480 -3.48 -4.98 -7.25
CA GLY A 480 -4.68 -4.16 -7.39
C GLY A 480 -5.35 -4.35 -8.73
N ARG A 481 -6.10 -3.32 -9.14
CA ARG A 481 -6.60 -3.21 -10.51
C ARG A 481 -5.57 -2.54 -11.41
N ASN A 482 -4.61 -1.88 -10.80
CA ASN A 482 -3.57 -1.14 -11.51
C ASN A 482 -2.69 -2.06 -12.36
N MET A 483 -2.30 -3.20 -11.83
CA MET A 483 -1.37 -4.09 -12.51
C MET A 483 -2.02 -5.42 -12.94
N ALA A 484 -3.32 -5.59 -12.66
CA ALA A 484 -4.01 -6.82 -13.05
C ALA A 484 -3.85 -7.16 -14.54
N PRO A 485 -3.88 -6.18 -15.47
CA PRO A 485 -3.72 -6.52 -16.89
C PRO A 485 -2.39 -7.17 -17.25
N TYR A 486 -1.38 -7.00 -16.40
CA TYR A 486 -0.01 -7.43 -16.73
C TYR A 486 0.44 -8.68 -15.98
N VAL A 487 -0.43 -9.28 -15.14
CA VAL A 487 -0.01 -10.43 -14.32
C VAL A 487 0.38 -11.62 -15.19
N GLU A 488 -0.43 -11.93 -16.20
CA GLU A 488 -0.10 -13.04 -17.08
C GLU A 488 1.19 -12.79 -17.85
N MET A 489 1.40 -11.56 -18.31
CA MET A 489 2.64 -11.21 -19.01
C MET A 489 3.85 -11.50 -18.11
N GLU A 490 3.80 -11.10 -16.85
CA GLU A 490 4.93 -11.28 -15.95
C GLU A 490 5.18 -12.76 -15.64
N TRP A 491 4.12 -13.53 -15.40
CA TRP A 491 4.26 -14.88 -14.87
C TRP A 491 4.23 -15.98 -15.94
N GLY A 492 3.60 -15.71 -17.08
CA GLY A 492 3.37 -16.74 -18.09
C GLY A 492 2.06 -17.47 -17.88
N ALA A 493 1.63 -18.17 -18.91
CA ALA A 493 0.30 -18.81 -18.94
C ALA A 493 0.14 -19.87 -17.87
N GLN A 494 1.18 -20.66 -17.61
CA GLN A 494 1.07 -21.79 -16.69
C GLN A 494 0.90 -21.30 -15.25
N ALA A 495 1.72 -20.34 -14.81
CA ALA A 495 1.58 -19.78 -13.48
C ALA A 495 0.29 -18.99 -13.33
N TYR A 496 -0.11 -18.27 -14.38
CA TYR A 496 -1.36 -17.52 -14.34
C TYR A 496 -2.56 -18.46 -14.19
N SER A 497 -2.51 -19.62 -14.88
CA SER A 497 -3.55 -20.64 -14.73
C SER A 497 -3.64 -21.14 -13.28
N LEU A 498 -2.50 -21.32 -12.61
CA LEU A 498 -2.51 -21.66 -11.19
C LEU A 498 -3.22 -20.59 -10.36
N MET A 499 -2.96 -19.33 -10.66
CA MET A 499 -3.58 -18.23 -9.92
C MET A 499 -5.10 -18.26 -10.08
N LYS A 500 -5.57 -18.52 -11.29
CA LYS A 500 -7.01 -18.62 -11.54
C LYS A 500 -7.62 -19.79 -10.79
N ARG A 501 -6.93 -20.92 -10.73
CA ARG A 501 -7.40 -22.09 -9.99
C ARG A 501 -7.47 -21.79 -8.50
N ILE A 502 -6.48 -21.11 -7.96
CA ILE A 502 -6.47 -20.70 -6.55
C ILE A 502 -7.68 -19.82 -6.24
N LYS A 503 -7.91 -18.82 -7.09
CA LYS A 503 -9.06 -17.92 -6.91
C LYS A 503 -10.37 -18.71 -6.91
N GLU A 504 -10.54 -19.63 -7.84
CA GLU A 504 -11.76 -20.42 -7.94
C GLU A 504 -11.95 -21.33 -6.72
N LEU A 505 -10.86 -21.89 -6.20
CA LEU A 505 -10.95 -22.75 -5.01
C LEU A 505 -11.41 -21.96 -3.78
N PHE A 506 -10.83 -20.78 -3.55
CA PHE A 506 -11.16 -19.98 -2.37
C PHE A 506 -12.47 -19.24 -2.51
N ASP A 507 -12.85 -18.86 -3.72
CA ASP A 507 -13.97 -17.96 -3.97
C ASP A 507 -14.77 -18.45 -5.17
N PRO A 508 -15.50 -19.58 -5.00
CA PRO A 508 -16.16 -20.20 -6.17
C PRO A 508 -17.26 -19.36 -6.81
N LYS A 509 -17.82 -18.40 -6.09
CA LYS A 509 -18.84 -17.50 -6.66
C LYS A 509 -18.24 -16.19 -7.18
N GLY A 510 -16.94 -15.98 -7.00
CA GLY A 510 -16.28 -14.79 -7.51
C GLY A 510 -16.74 -13.49 -6.86
N ILE A 511 -17.07 -13.53 -5.59
CA ILE A 511 -17.60 -12.34 -4.90
C ILE A 511 -16.53 -11.52 -4.18
N LEU A 512 -15.35 -12.08 -3.90
CA LEU A 512 -14.35 -11.39 -3.09
C LEU A 512 -13.48 -10.52 -3.96
N ASN A 513 -13.66 -9.22 -3.82
CA ASN A 513 -12.85 -8.17 -4.48
C ASN A 513 -12.62 -8.49 -5.96
N PRO A 514 -13.69 -8.71 -6.74
CA PRO A 514 -13.49 -9.14 -8.13
C PRO A 514 -12.77 -8.08 -8.96
N GLY A 515 -11.91 -8.55 -9.84
CA GLY A 515 -11.15 -7.67 -10.74
C GLY A 515 -9.83 -7.18 -10.17
N VAL A 516 -9.55 -7.50 -8.92
CA VAL A 516 -8.27 -7.21 -8.29
C VAL A 516 -7.41 -8.46 -8.42
N ILE A 517 -6.15 -8.28 -8.77
CA ILE A 517 -5.15 -9.31 -9.07
C ILE A 517 -5.43 -9.98 -10.41
N LEU A 518 -6.63 -10.51 -10.61
CA LEU A 518 -7.02 -11.21 -11.83
C LEU A 518 -8.15 -10.42 -12.49
N ASN A 519 -7.98 -10.12 -13.77
CA ASN A 519 -9.01 -9.38 -14.51
C ASN A 519 -8.88 -9.67 -15.99
N ASN A 520 -10.00 -10.01 -16.62
CA ASN A 520 -10.02 -10.26 -18.06
C ASN A 520 -9.97 -8.99 -18.89
N ASP A 521 -10.27 -7.85 -18.28
CA ASP A 521 -10.23 -6.56 -18.98
C ASP A 521 -8.80 -6.05 -19.00
N LYS A 522 -8.18 -6.11 -20.15
CA LYS A 522 -6.77 -5.69 -20.32
C LYS A 522 -6.58 -4.19 -20.18
N GLU A 523 -7.66 -3.43 -20.09
CA GLU A 523 -7.59 -1.97 -19.92
C GLU A 523 -8.17 -1.51 -18.59
N ILE A 524 -8.36 -2.40 -17.64
CA ILE A 524 -8.98 -2.02 -16.37
C ILE A 524 -8.15 -0.93 -15.64
N HIS A 525 -6.85 -0.94 -15.86
CA HIS A 525 -5.95 0.06 -15.24
C HIS A 525 -6.17 1.48 -15.77
N LEU A 526 -6.93 1.63 -16.85
CA LEU A 526 -7.23 2.92 -17.46
C LEU A 526 -8.67 3.38 -17.18
N LYS A 527 -9.40 2.65 -16.34
CA LYS A 527 -10.82 2.89 -16.09
C LYS A 527 -11.04 3.29 -14.64
N ASN A 528 -12.17 3.93 -14.39
CA ASN A 528 -12.58 4.32 -13.05
C ASN A 528 -11.58 5.27 -12.39
N LEU A 529 -11.04 6.17 -13.20
CA LEU A 529 -10.05 7.13 -12.73
C LEU A 529 -10.73 8.22 -11.90
N LYS A 530 -10.06 8.66 -10.83
CA LYS A 530 -10.58 9.73 -9.98
C LYS A 530 -10.79 10.99 -10.82
N PRO A 531 -11.95 11.67 -10.68
CA PRO A 531 -12.06 13.03 -11.19
C PRO A 531 -11.11 13.91 -10.39
N ILE A 532 -10.37 14.77 -11.08
CA ILE A 532 -9.43 15.69 -10.42
C ILE A 532 -9.86 17.11 -10.78
N PRO A 533 -10.94 17.61 -10.19
CA PRO A 533 -11.37 18.96 -10.52
C PRO A 533 -10.42 20.00 -9.96
N SER A 534 -10.29 21.11 -10.65
CA SER A 534 -9.55 22.25 -10.13
C SER A 534 -10.51 23.04 -9.22
N THR A 535 -10.17 23.11 -7.94
CA THR A 535 -11.04 23.78 -6.97
C THR A 535 -10.28 24.92 -6.28
N ARG A 536 -9.55 24.60 -5.23
CA ARG A 536 -8.69 25.55 -4.52
C ARG A 536 -7.30 24.98 -4.39
N GLU A 537 -6.33 25.85 -4.57
CA GLU A 537 -4.93 25.43 -4.58
C GLU A 537 -4.57 24.57 -3.37
N THR A 538 -5.01 24.97 -2.18
CA THR A 538 -4.67 24.21 -0.97
C THR A 538 -5.31 22.83 -0.95
N VAL A 539 -6.52 22.71 -1.48
CA VAL A 539 -7.26 21.45 -1.49
C VAL A 539 -6.78 20.58 -2.65
N ASP A 540 -6.47 21.22 -3.78
CA ASP A 540 -6.11 20.49 -5.01
C ASP A 540 -4.86 19.65 -4.84
N LYS A 541 -4.00 20.02 -3.91
CA LYS A 541 -2.76 19.25 -3.68
C LYS A 541 -2.97 17.96 -2.92
N CYS A 542 -4.12 17.78 -2.28
CA CYS A 542 -4.40 16.55 -1.55
C CYS A 542 -4.38 15.36 -2.49
N MET A 543 -3.62 14.34 -2.13
CA MET A 543 -3.53 13.10 -2.92
C MET A 543 -4.33 11.95 -2.30
N GLU A 544 -5.12 12.26 -1.29
CA GLU A 544 -6.08 11.34 -0.67
C GLU A 544 -5.42 10.09 -0.07
N CYS A 545 -4.21 10.26 0.46
CA CYS A 545 -3.44 9.13 0.99
C CYS A 545 -3.93 8.58 2.33
N GLY A 546 -4.67 9.39 3.10
CA GLY A 546 -5.24 8.94 4.37
C GLY A 546 -4.31 9.10 5.56
N PHE A 547 -3.12 9.68 5.40
CA PHE A 547 -2.17 9.81 6.50
C PHE A 547 -2.67 10.74 7.61
N CYS A 548 -3.65 11.57 7.31
CA CYS A 548 -4.29 12.47 8.28
C CYS A 548 -5.29 11.77 9.19
N GLU A 549 -5.73 10.55 8.83
CA GLU A 549 -6.84 9.92 9.53
C GLU A 549 -6.51 9.45 10.95
N PRO A 550 -5.33 8.92 11.24
CA PRO A 550 -5.07 8.41 12.59
C PRO A 550 -5.18 9.44 13.72
N VAL A 551 -5.04 10.72 13.40
CA VAL A 551 -5.08 11.77 14.43
C VAL A 551 -6.40 12.54 14.47
N CYS A 552 -7.34 12.21 13.60
CA CYS A 552 -8.61 12.93 13.54
C CYS A 552 -9.61 12.36 14.53
N VAL A 553 -10.11 13.19 15.43
CA VAL A 553 -11.06 12.74 16.45
C VAL A 553 -12.43 12.40 15.87
N SER A 554 -12.75 12.89 14.68
CA SER A 554 -14.02 12.59 14.02
C SER A 554 -13.98 11.34 13.17
N GLU A 555 -12.80 10.81 12.92
CA GLU A 555 -12.64 9.64 12.06
C GLU A 555 -13.37 8.45 12.70
N GLY A 556 -14.23 7.81 11.93
CA GLY A 556 -15.05 6.72 12.42
C GLY A 556 -16.40 7.17 12.98
N PHE A 557 -16.50 8.42 13.41
CA PHE A 557 -17.78 8.99 13.87
C PHE A 557 -18.52 9.62 12.69
N THR A 558 -17.85 10.51 11.98
CA THR A 558 -18.39 11.12 10.76
C THR A 558 -17.36 11.03 9.65
N LEU A 559 -16.79 12.15 9.21
CA LEU A 559 -15.81 12.15 8.13
C LEU A 559 -14.41 12.44 8.66
N SER A 560 -13.42 11.85 8.02
CA SER A 560 -12.01 12.16 8.25
C SER A 560 -11.59 13.36 7.39
N PRO A 561 -10.41 13.93 7.62
CA PRO A 561 -9.94 15.02 6.77
C PRO A 561 -9.87 14.63 5.29
N ARG A 562 -9.36 13.44 4.98
CA ARG A 562 -9.34 12.97 3.58
C ARG A 562 -10.75 12.96 3.01
N GLN A 563 -11.69 12.43 3.76
CA GLN A 563 -13.07 12.30 3.29
C GLN A 563 -13.72 13.67 3.10
N ARG A 564 -13.41 14.62 3.98
CA ARG A 564 -13.92 15.98 3.83
C ARG A 564 -13.44 16.61 2.52
N ILE A 565 -12.19 16.42 2.19
CA ILE A 565 -11.62 16.96 0.96
C ILE A 565 -12.23 16.28 -0.26
N VAL A 566 -12.38 14.96 -0.22
CA VAL A 566 -13.04 14.23 -1.31
C VAL A 566 -14.45 14.76 -1.55
N ALA A 567 -15.21 14.95 -0.48
CA ALA A 567 -16.59 15.47 -0.59
C ALA A 567 -16.60 16.89 -1.13
N PHE A 568 -15.69 17.74 -0.64
CA PHE A 568 -15.60 19.12 -1.11
C PHE A 568 -15.31 19.19 -2.60
N LYS A 569 -14.32 18.41 -3.05
CA LYS A 569 -13.96 18.40 -4.47
C LYS A 569 -15.13 17.93 -5.34
N GLU A 570 -15.85 16.94 -4.87
CA GLU A 570 -17.00 16.42 -5.64
C GLU A 570 -18.12 17.43 -5.69
N MET A 571 -18.40 18.11 -4.56
CA MET A 571 -19.41 19.15 -4.55
C MET A 571 -19.08 20.26 -5.56
N GLU A 572 -17.81 20.67 -5.60
CA GLU A 572 -17.37 21.68 -6.56
C GLU A 572 -17.49 21.20 -8.00
N ARG A 573 -17.09 19.95 -8.25
CA ARG A 573 -17.21 19.38 -9.58
C ARG A 573 -18.65 19.37 -10.07
N LEU A 574 -19.56 18.93 -9.20
CA LEU A 574 -20.98 18.86 -9.55
C LEU A 574 -21.58 20.25 -9.72
N ARG A 575 -21.14 21.22 -8.91
CA ARG A 575 -21.61 22.60 -9.06
C ARG A 575 -21.22 23.16 -10.42
N VAL A 576 -19.98 22.93 -10.83
CA VAL A 576 -19.46 23.47 -12.10
C VAL A 576 -20.10 22.76 -13.30
N THR A 577 -20.22 21.44 -13.25
CA THR A 577 -20.74 20.67 -14.38
C THR A 577 -22.26 20.67 -14.48
N GLY A 578 -22.94 20.89 -13.36
CA GLY A 578 -24.40 20.75 -13.32
C GLY A 578 -24.91 19.34 -13.38
N GLU A 579 -24.02 18.35 -13.29
CA GLU A 579 -24.39 16.94 -13.33
C GLU A 579 -25.08 16.53 -12.04
N GLU A 580 -25.96 15.54 -12.13
CA GLU A 580 -26.57 14.87 -10.99
C GLU A 580 -27.04 15.84 -9.89
N PRO A 581 -27.98 16.76 -10.20
CA PRO A 581 -28.35 17.78 -9.22
C PRO A 581 -28.96 17.21 -7.94
N HIS A 582 -29.69 16.09 -7.99
CA HIS A 582 -30.24 15.47 -6.77
C HIS A 582 -29.12 14.96 -5.87
N ARG A 583 -28.13 14.31 -6.47
CA ARG A 583 -26.99 13.78 -5.72
C ARG A 583 -26.19 14.92 -5.12
N ALA A 584 -25.98 15.99 -5.90
CA ALA A 584 -25.24 17.16 -5.43
C ALA A 584 -25.93 17.79 -4.20
N ALA A 585 -27.26 17.93 -4.26
CA ALA A 585 -28.03 18.51 -3.15
C ALA A 585 -27.97 17.62 -1.90
N GLU A 586 -28.05 16.31 -2.11
CA GLU A 586 -27.98 15.35 -0.99
C GLU A 586 -26.62 15.41 -0.31
N ILE A 587 -25.55 15.43 -1.09
CA ILE A 587 -24.19 15.51 -0.53
C ILE A 587 -24.03 16.80 0.27
N GLN A 588 -24.47 17.92 -0.29
CA GLN A 588 -24.32 19.21 0.36
C GLN A 588 -25.10 19.27 1.69
N LYS A 589 -26.29 18.71 1.70
CA LYS A 589 -27.13 18.71 2.91
C LYS A 589 -26.45 17.91 4.03
N GLU A 590 -25.94 16.72 3.69
CA GLU A 590 -25.30 15.86 4.68
C GLU A 590 -23.96 16.41 5.14
N TYR A 591 -23.25 17.10 4.25
CA TYR A 591 -21.93 17.64 4.54
C TYR A 591 -21.96 18.70 5.63
N SER A 592 -23.07 19.44 5.75
CA SER A 592 -23.18 20.47 6.77
C SER A 592 -22.89 19.90 8.17
N PHE A 593 -23.50 18.77 8.49
CA PHE A 593 -23.22 18.13 9.78
C PHE A 593 -21.92 17.30 9.74
N ALA A 594 -21.86 16.35 8.83
CA ALA A 594 -20.78 15.35 8.87
C ALA A 594 -19.43 15.93 8.53
N GLY A 595 -19.38 16.95 7.68
CA GLY A 595 -18.13 17.56 7.27
C GLY A 595 -17.73 18.77 8.08
N LEU A 596 -18.71 19.64 8.37
CA LEU A 596 -18.40 20.92 9.01
C LEU A 596 -18.56 20.89 10.53
N ASP A 597 -19.77 20.54 10.99
CA ASP A 597 -20.07 20.65 12.42
C ASP A 597 -19.23 19.73 13.29
N THR A 598 -18.80 18.61 12.74
CA THR A 598 -18.06 17.61 13.50
C THR A 598 -16.54 17.71 13.35
N CYS A 599 -16.04 18.73 12.65
CA CYS A 599 -14.61 18.97 12.59
C CYS A 599 -14.16 19.67 13.88
N ALA A 600 -13.18 19.10 14.57
CA ALA A 600 -12.68 19.68 15.81
C ALA A 600 -11.81 20.92 15.57
N THR A 601 -11.38 21.16 14.35
CA THR A 601 -10.52 22.28 13.96
C THR A 601 -9.22 22.37 14.80
N ASP A 602 -8.73 21.21 15.24
CA ASP A 602 -7.53 21.15 16.08
C ASP A 602 -6.23 21.16 15.28
N SER A 603 -6.32 21.08 13.97
CA SER A 603 -5.19 21.12 13.04
C SER A 603 -4.19 19.96 13.18
N LEU A 604 -4.52 18.93 13.94
CA LEU A 604 -3.62 17.78 14.07
C LEU A 604 -3.38 17.11 12.72
N CYS A 605 -4.40 17.13 11.86
CA CYS A 605 -4.27 16.53 10.52
C CYS A 605 -3.18 17.22 9.69
N TYR A 606 -2.96 18.52 9.91
CA TYR A 606 -1.90 19.24 9.21
C TYR A 606 -0.53 18.66 9.53
N ILE A 607 -0.32 18.30 10.79
CA ILE A 607 0.98 17.78 11.24
C ILE A 607 1.30 16.46 10.53
N LYS A 608 0.27 15.67 10.26
CA LYS A 608 0.47 14.35 9.63
C LYS A 608 0.42 14.39 8.11
N CYS A 609 -0.02 15.50 7.54
CA CYS A 609 -0.13 15.58 6.07
C CYS A 609 1.27 15.64 5.45
N PRO A 610 1.57 14.73 4.52
CA PRO A 610 2.92 14.76 3.90
C PRO A 610 3.13 15.98 3.02
N LEU A 611 2.04 16.65 2.64
CA LEU A 611 2.15 17.84 1.79
C LEU A 611 2.18 19.15 2.59
N UNK A 612 1.98 18.81 3.79
CA UNK A 612 2.13 19.91 4.72
C UNK A 612 1.25 21.10 4.52
N UNK A 613 0.66 21.08 4.14
CA UNK A 613 0.02 22.32 4.10
C UNK A 613 -1.43 22.23 4.04
N UNK A 614 -1.64 21.71 3.45
CA UNK A 614 -2.94 21.88 3.03
C UNK A 614 -3.99 21.17 3.86
N UNK A 615 -3.63 20.54 4.50
CA UNK A 615 -4.62 19.78 5.17
C UNK A 615 -5.42 20.61 6.15
N UNK A 616 -4.83 21.31 6.74
CA UNK A 616 -5.49 22.13 7.66
C UNK A 616 -6.21 23.29 6.99
N UNK A 617 -5.59 23.58 6.19
CA UNK A 617 -6.16 24.60 5.40
C UNK A 617 -7.29 24.03 4.56
N UNK A 618 -7.10 23.11 4.25
CA UNK A 618 -8.16 22.44 3.53
C UNK A 618 -9.36 22.20 4.39
N UNK A 619 -9.07 21.91 5.33
CA UNK A 619 -10.15 21.77 6.24
C UNK A 619 -10.81 23.09 6.56
N UNK A 620 -10.01 23.77 6.63
CA UNK A 620 -10.48 25.10 6.84
C UNK A 620 -11.23 25.62 5.66
N UNK A 621 -10.74 25.34 4.81
CA UNK A 621 -11.32 25.76 3.61
C UNK A 621 -12.60 25.04 3.32
N UNK A 622 -12.51 24.14 3.62
CA UNK A 622 -13.70 23.40 3.51
C UNK A 622 -14.73 23.93 4.39
N ILE A 623 -14.32 24.20 5.51
CA ILE A 623 -15.22 24.75 6.50
C ILE A 623 -15.74 26.12 6.03
N THR A 624 -14.85 26.96 5.66
CA THR A 624 -15.25 28.31 5.26
C THR A 624 -16.15 28.37 4.03
N GLN A 625 -15.94 27.46 3.11
CA GLN A 625 -16.80 27.44 1.92
C GLN A 625 -18.18 26.85 2.18
N GLY A 626 -18.25 25.97 3.17
CA GLY A 626 -19.54 25.38 3.52
C GLY A 626 -20.37 26.20 4.47
N CYS A 627 -19.75 27.22 5.07
CA CYS A 627 -20.50 28.10 5.99
C CYS A 627 -21.40 29.04 5.21
N SER A 628 -22.69 28.94 5.46
CA SER A 628 -23.56 29.96 4.97
C SER A 628 -23.27 31.24 5.75
N PRO A 629 -23.51 32.39 5.16
CA PRO A 629 -23.30 33.65 5.88
C PRO A 629 -24.09 33.74 7.17
N GLU A 630 -25.08 32.89 7.33
CA GLU A 630 -25.94 32.92 8.47
C GLU A 630 -25.39 32.23 9.71
N ARG A 631 -24.33 31.46 9.59
CA ARG A 631 -23.81 30.70 10.72
C ARG A 631 -22.62 31.32 11.44
N GLY A 632 -22.18 32.48 10.99
CA GLY A 632 -21.24 33.32 11.73
C GLY A 632 -20.03 32.55 12.30
N PHE A 633 -19.40 31.73 11.54
CA PHE A 633 -18.26 31.01 12.07
C PHE A 633 -17.03 31.87 12.10
N LEU A 634 -16.53 32.07 13.28
CA LEU A 634 -15.23 32.65 13.45
C LEU A 634 -14.20 31.58 13.24
N VAL A 635 -13.48 31.71 12.15
CA VAL A 635 -12.29 30.89 11.95
C VAL A 635 -11.17 31.59 12.68
N LEU A 636 -10.73 30.98 13.76
CA LEU A 636 -9.57 31.45 14.47
C LEU A 636 -8.30 30.92 13.79
#